data_62fbd70574d1c8fae16b2acdb01c2e38
#
_entry.id   62fbd70574d1c8fae16b2acdb01c2e38
#
_cell.length_a   1.000
_cell.length_b   1.000
_cell.length_c   1.000
_cell.angle_alpha   90.00
_cell.angle_beta   90.00
_cell.angle_gamma   90.00
#
_symmetry.space_group_name_H-M   'P 1'
#
loop_
_entity.id
_entity.type
_entity.pdbx_description
1 polymer ?
#
loop_
_entity_poly.entity_id
_entity_poly.type
_entity_poly.pdbx_seq_one_letter_code
_entity_poly.pdbx_strand_id
1 'polypeptide(L)'
;MKVLKFGGTSVGSVKSILSLKRIVENEAKKQSVVVVVSALGGITDKLLQTSQLALKGDEQWKEEFDAMVDRHHKMIDTIITDTKDRENLFISVDSLFEQLKSIYFGVYLIHDLSEKTQDAIVSYGERLSSKIVATLIRGAKWFDSRKFIKTERIGGKHTLDSELTTQLVKDTFDELPRISLVPGFISRDKNTERTTNLGRGGSDYTAAIIAAALDAEVLEIWTDVDGFMTADPRVIKSAYTINELSYIEAMELCNFGAKVIYPPTIYPVCVKNIPIKVKNTFNPDAPGTIIKNKIDGDQKPIKGISSINGTALITVTGLSMVGVIGVNRRIFTALANEGISVFMVSQASSENSTSIGVREQDVDEAVRVLNEEFQNEIADGAMFPMHAECGLATIAIVGENMKHAAGIAGKLFGTLGRSGISVIACAQGASETNISFVVKSDFLRKSLNVLHDSFFLSEYKVLNLFICGVGTVGGKLIEQIKNQYADLMERSKLKLNVVGIASSKNAIFNRDGLDLENYREELKNSDPSTPEVLRDTILAMNIFNSVFVDCTASKDVAALYQSLLEHNVSIIAANKIAASSEYENYERLKKTAIQRGVVFRFETNVGAGLPIIGTINDLRNSGDKILKIEAVLSGTLNFIFNAISGVVPFSETVRMAKEKGYSEPDPRIDLSGMDVIRKLVILSREAGYRVEQEDVEKHLFVPDSYFKGSIDDFWKKLPELDADFEAKRKTIDLEHKRWRFVATLDGGKTSVGLQAVGPEHPFYNLEGSNNIVLLTTERYKEYPMMIQGYGAGASVTAAGVFANIMSIANI
;
A
#
# COMPACT_ATOMS: atom_id res chain seq x y z
N MET A 1 4.17 33.13 27.50
CA MET A 1 4.08 31.87 28.27
C MET A 1 3.64 30.75 27.34
N LYS A 2 3.95 29.49 27.67
CA LYS A 2 3.53 28.32 26.90
C LYS A 2 2.64 27.38 27.71
N VAL A 3 1.73 26.69 27.05
CA VAL A 3 1.00 25.57 27.62
C VAL A 3 1.54 24.28 27.05
N LEU A 4 1.95 23.35 27.90
CA LEU A 4 2.51 22.05 27.55
C LEU A 4 1.53 20.97 27.99
N LYS A 5 1.00 20.16 27.08
CA LYS A 5 0.13 19.02 27.44
C LYS A 5 0.88 17.71 27.22
N PHE A 6 0.82 16.82 28.20
CA PHE A 6 1.41 15.48 28.11
C PHE A 6 0.31 14.42 28.18
N GLY A 7 0.24 13.57 27.14
CA GLY A 7 -0.72 12.48 27.05
C GLY A 7 -0.39 11.30 27.99
N GLY A 8 -1.31 10.33 28.07
CA GLY A 8 -1.15 9.16 28.93
C GLY A 8 0.12 8.33 28.65
N THR A 9 0.55 8.20 27.40
CA THR A 9 1.80 7.53 27.01
C THR A 9 3.03 8.29 27.51
N SER A 10 2.95 9.64 27.53
CA SER A 10 4.02 10.54 28.01
C SER A 10 4.20 10.53 29.53
N VAL A 11 3.20 10.05 30.29
CA VAL A 11 3.26 9.87 31.74
C VAL A 11 3.15 8.40 32.16
N GLY A 12 3.12 7.46 31.22
CA GLY A 12 2.84 6.04 31.46
C GLY A 12 3.97 5.20 32.02
N SER A 13 5.22 5.65 31.94
CA SER A 13 6.42 4.92 32.37
C SER A 13 7.45 5.85 33.04
N VAL A 14 8.37 5.26 33.80
CA VAL A 14 9.49 6.00 34.38
C VAL A 14 10.29 6.77 33.33
N LYS A 15 10.60 6.13 32.21
CA LYS A 15 11.35 6.75 31.10
C LYS A 15 10.63 7.97 30.53
N SER A 16 9.33 7.86 30.30
CA SER A 16 8.54 8.96 29.72
C SER A 16 8.38 10.13 30.70
N ILE A 17 8.16 9.86 31.99
CA ILE A 17 8.04 10.92 33.02
C ILE A 17 9.38 11.65 33.21
N LEU A 18 10.52 10.97 33.18
CA LEU A 18 11.83 11.62 33.25
C LEU A 18 12.11 12.48 32.01
N SER A 19 11.66 12.04 30.82
CA SER A 19 11.71 12.88 29.62
C SER A 19 10.84 14.11 29.75
N LEU A 20 9.60 13.97 30.25
CA LEU A 20 8.69 15.07 30.55
C LEU A 20 9.37 16.07 31.49
N LYS A 21 9.95 15.62 32.62
CA LYS A 21 10.70 16.50 33.56
C LYS A 21 11.72 17.34 32.82
N ARG A 22 12.60 16.69 32.02
CA ARG A 22 13.66 17.36 31.24
C ARG A 22 13.09 18.42 30.29
N ILE A 23 12.00 18.10 29.58
CA ILE A 23 11.34 19.01 28.65
C ILE A 23 10.80 20.23 29.39
N VAL A 24 10.04 20.01 30.48
CA VAL A 24 9.43 21.10 31.27
C VAL A 24 10.49 22.00 31.89
N GLU A 25 11.53 21.43 32.51
CA GLU A 25 12.62 22.19 33.11
C GLU A 25 13.40 23.02 32.09
N ASN A 26 13.59 22.50 30.86
CA ASN A 26 14.26 23.24 29.79
C ASN A 26 13.39 24.40 29.26
N GLU A 27 12.11 24.18 29.05
CA GLU A 27 11.21 25.28 28.62
C GLU A 27 11.01 26.31 29.75
N ALA A 28 10.96 25.84 30.99
CA ALA A 28 10.85 26.74 32.15
C ALA A 28 12.09 27.63 32.36
N LYS A 29 13.26 27.32 31.84
CA LYS A 29 14.42 28.22 31.83
C LYS A 29 14.17 29.46 30.95
N LYS A 30 13.38 29.32 29.91
CA LYS A 30 13.12 30.36 28.90
C LYS A 30 11.97 31.27 29.32
N GLN A 31 10.83 30.65 29.73
CA GLN A 31 9.61 31.37 30.08
C GLN A 31 8.71 30.56 31.04
N SER A 32 7.67 31.20 31.58
CA SER A 32 6.70 30.50 32.43
C SER A 32 5.90 29.49 31.60
N VAL A 33 5.63 28.32 32.19
CA VAL A 33 4.94 27.20 31.56
C VAL A 33 3.77 26.72 32.42
N VAL A 34 2.64 26.44 31.76
CA VAL A 34 1.52 25.67 32.35
C VAL A 34 1.55 24.28 31.78
N VAL A 35 1.66 23.28 32.64
CA VAL A 35 1.80 21.85 32.25
C VAL A 35 0.51 21.14 32.58
N VAL A 36 -0.15 20.59 31.58
CA VAL A 36 -1.37 19.78 31.71
C VAL A 36 -1.02 18.32 31.50
N VAL A 37 -1.38 17.47 32.47
CA VAL A 37 -1.08 16.04 32.40
C VAL A 37 -2.34 15.18 32.42
N SER A 38 -2.33 14.11 31.66
CA SER A 38 -3.34 13.05 31.68
C SER A 38 -3.07 12.03 32.82
N ALA A 39 -4.00 11.10 33.03
CA ALA A 39 -3.77 9.92 33.84
C ALA A 39 -2.58 9.11 33.32
N LEU A 40 -1.93 8.29 34.15
CA LEU A 40 -0.91 7.34 33.69
C LEU A 40 -1.52 6.40 32.64
N GLY A 41 -0.77 6.10 31.57
CA GLY A 41 -1.26 5.32 30.44
C GLY A 41 -1.98 4.04 30.84
N GLY A 42 -3.23 3.88 30.37
CA GLY A 42 -4.11 2.76 30.66
C GLY A 42 -4.82 2.80 32.02
N ILE A 43 -4.59 3.81 32.87
CA ILE A 43 -5.25 3.90 34.20
C ILE A 43 -6.72 4.27 34.05
N THR A 44 -7.09 5.14 33.11
CA THR A 44 -8.50 5.50 32.89
C THR A 44 -9.35 4.26 32.54
N ASP A 45 -8.84 3.40 31.65
CA ASP A 45 -9.51 2.14 31.28
C ASP A 45 -9.61 1.18 32.47
N LYS A 46 -8.53 1.08 33.25
CA LYS A 46 -8.53 0.29 34.49
C LYS A 46 -9.53 0.78 35.51
N LEU A 47 -9.64 2.10 35.70
CA LEU A 47 -10.65 2.70 36.61
C LEU A 47 -12.07 2.32 36.18
N LEU A 48 -12.38 2.39 34.88
CA LEU A 48 -13.67 2.01 34.33
C LEU A 48 -13.93 0.50 34.46
N GLN A 49 -12.92 -0.33 34.11
CA GLN A 49 -13.05 -1.78 34.23
C GLN A 49 -13.30 -2.22 35.68
N THR A 50 -12.56 -1.68 36.62
CA THR A 50 -12.72 -1.95 38.06
C THR A 50 -14.12 -1.52 38.54
N SER A 51 -14.64 -0.39 38.03
CA SER A 51 -16.01 0.06 38.38
C SER A 51 -17.09 -0.91 37.86
N GLN A 52 -16.89 -1.52 36.69
CA GLN A 52 -17.80 -2.51 36.15
C GLN A 52 -17.77 -3.84 36.91
N LEU A 53 -16.58 -4.25 37.40
CA LEU A 53 -16.45 -5.42 38.29
C LEU A 53 -17.21 -5.17 39.61
N ALA A 54 -17.00 -4.01 40.23
CA ALA A 54 -17.71 -3.64 41.46
C ALA A 54 -19.24 -3.59 41.23
N LEU A 55 -19.73 -3.03 40.12
CA LEU A 55 -21.14 -3.00 39.74
C LEU A 55 -21.74 -4.41 39.63
N LYS A 56 -21.00 -5.39 39.13
CA LYS A 56 -21.45 -6.78 39.01
C LYS A 56 -21.37 -7.57 40.33
N GLY A 57 -20.82 -6.99 41.38
CA GLY A 57 -20.58 -7.70 42.66
C GLY A 57 -19.42 -8.67 42.57
N ASP A 58 -18.49 -8.50 41.63
CA ASP A 58 -17.32 -9.36 41.43
C ASP A 58 -16.17 -8.91 42.34
N GLU A 59 -15.72 -9.79 43.22
CA GLU A 59 -14.63 -9.55 44.19
C GLU A 59 -13.28 -9.21 43.52
N GLN A 60 -13.09 -9.52 42.24
CA GLN A 60 -11.87 -9.23 41.50
C GLN A 60 -11.60 -7.71 41.42
N TRP A 61 -12.60 -6.86 41.68
CA TRP A 61 -12.37 -5.40 41.72
C TRP A 61 -11.29 -5.02 42.75
N LYS A 62 -11.13 -5.79 43.84
CA LYS A 62 -10.12 -5.53 44.88
C LYS A 62 -8.72 -5.78 44.33
N GLU A 63 -8.52 -6.88 43.61
CA GLU A 63 -7.22 -7.24 43.04
C GLU A 63 -6.80 -6.20 41.96
N GLU A 64 -7.74 -5.79 41.10
CA GLU A 64 -7.49 -4.75 40.10
C GLU A 64 -7.20 -3.38 40.72
N PHE A 65 -7.88 -3.05 41.83
CA PHE A 65 -7.62 -1.85 42.60
C PHE A 65 -6.21 -1.88 43.21
N ASP A 66 -5.85 -2.97 43.92
CA ASP A 66 -4.53 -3.12 44.52
C ASP A 66 -3.40 -3.08 43.48
N ALA A 67 -3.58 -3.64 42.31
CA ALA A 67 -2.65 -3.55 41.19
C ALA A 67 -2.46 -2.10 40.70
N MET A 68 -3.51 -1.27 40.72
CA MET A 68 -3.39 0.18 40.40
C MET A 68 -2.58 0.92 41.50
N VAL A 69 -2.81 0.64 42.77
CA VAL A 69 -2.06 1.20 43.90
C VAL A 69 -0.57 0.85 43.75
N ASP A 70 -0.26 -0.45 43.59
CA ASP A 70 1.11 -0.94 43.44
C ASP A 70 1.85 -0.28 42.27
N ARG A 71 1.17 -0.07 41.16
CA ARG A 71 1.78 0.58 40.00
C ARG A 71 2.16 2.04 40.29
N HIS A 72 1.33 2.77 41.02
CA HIS A 72 1.62 4.16 41.35
C HIS A 72 2.73 4.22 42.40
N HIS A 73 2.71 3.34 43.42
CA HIS A 73 3.75 3.26 44.44
C HIS A 73 5.12 2.93 43.84
N LYS A 74 5.22 1.91 42.98
CA LYS A 74 6.46 1.58 42.25
C LYS A 74 6.99 2.73 41.42
N MET A 75 6.07 3.49 40.78
CA MET A 75 6.46 4.67 40.03
C MET A 75 7.07 5.72 40.97
N ILE A 76 6.40 6.07 42.09
CA ILE A 76 6.86 7.06 43.08
C ILE A 76 8.24 6.64 43.64
N ASP A 77 8.40 5.40 44.08
CA ASP A 77 9.67 4.90 44.63
C ASP A 77 10.83 5.05 43.64
N THR A 78 10.55 4.86 42.36
CA THR A 78 11.60 4.89 41.35
C THR A 78 12.00 6.31 40.97
N ILE A 79 11.05 7.27 40.92
CA ILE A 79 11.31 8.61 40.36
C ILE A 79 11.55 9.70 41.40
N ILE A 80 11.06 9.53 42.66
CA ILE A 80 11.21 10.53 43.72
C ILE A 80 12.37 10.11 44.66
N THR A 81 13.50 10.78 44.50
CA THR A 81 14.73 10.46 45.23
C THR A 81 14.82 11.10 46.63
N ASP A 82 14.18 12.25 46.84
CA ASP A 82 14.13 12.92 48.14
C ASP A 82 13.17 12.16 49.07
N THR A 83 13.64 11.73 50.22
CA THR A 83 12.86 10.90 51.13
C THR A 83 11.66 11.65 51.70
N LYS A 84 11.82 12.93 52.07
CA LYS A 84 10.73 13.75 52.65
C LYS A 84 9.63 14.01 51.62
N ASP A 85 10.00 14.36 50.42
CA ASP A 85 9.05 14.60 49.31
C ASP A 85 8.33 13.31 48.99
N ARG A 86 9.02 12.17 48.98
CA ARG A 86 8.45 10.85 48.71
C ARG A 86 7.43 10.44 49.79
N GLU A 87 7.76 10.59 51.11
CA GLU A 87 6.83 10.29 52.18
C GLU A 87 5.58 11.16 52.13
N ASN A 88 5.73 12.46 51.92
CA ASN A 88 4.60 13.39 51.76
C ASN A 88 3.72 13.05 50.59
N LEU A 89 4.33 12.62 49.47
CA LEU A 89 3.59 12.21 48.27
C LEU A 89 2.83 10.90 48.55
N PHE A 90 3.39 9.91 49.19
CA PHE A 90 2.69 8.68 49.60
C PHE A 90 1.45 9.02 50.43
N ILE A 91 1.56 9.81 51.47
CA ILE A 91 0.43 10.21 52.32
C ILE A 91 -0.69 10.81 51.45
N SER A 92 -0.33 11.71 50.49
CA SER A 92 -1.30 12.37 49.66
C SER A 92 -1.94 11.42 48.63
N VAL A 93 -1.18 10.49 48.04
CA VAL A 93 -1.65 9.51 47.06
C VAL A 93 -2.52 8.43 47.71
N ASP A 94 -2.09 7.92 48.89
CA ASP A 94 -2.84 6.91 49.66
C ASP A 94 -4.19 7.47 50.11
N SER A 95 -4.26 8.75 50.55
CA SER A 95 -5.53 9.41 50.86
C SER A 95 -6.48 9.45 49.65
N LEU A 96 -5.96 9.61 48.42
CA LEU A 96 -6.79 9.55 47.22
C LEU A 96 -7.26 8.11 46.90
N PHE A 97 -6.40 7.12 47.12
CA PHE A 97 -6.78 5.73 46.92
C PHE A 97 -7.80 5.24 47.94
N GLU A 98 -7.71 5.65 49.20
CA GLU A 98 -8.72 5.32 50.23
C GLU A 98 -10.08 5.91 49.87
N GLN A 99 -10.14 7.17 49.39
CA GLN A 99 -11.38 7.78 48.87
C GLN A 99 -11.93 6.96 47.70
N LEU A 100 -11.11 6.58 46.72
CA LEU A 100 -11.51 5.82 45.56
C LEU A 100 -12.01 4.41 45.97
N LYS A 101 -11.30 3.75 46.89
CA LYS A 101 -11.70 2.45 47.46
C LYS A 101 -13.09 2.49 48.07
N SER A 102 -13.37 3.57 48.80
CA SER A 102 -14.67 3.79 49.45
C SER A 102 -15.79 3.94 48.42
N ILE A 103 -15.51 4.59 47.26
CA ILE A 103 -16.48 4.70 46.16
C ILE A 103 -16.75 3.33 45.52
N TYR A 104 -15.69 2.57 45.18
CA TYR A 104 -15.83 1.21 44.64
C TYR A 104 -16.59 0.28 45.59
N PHE A 105 -16.29 0.34 46.88
CA PHE A 105 -16.99 -0.45 47.87
C PHE A 105 -18.48 -0.06 47.96
N GLY A 106 -18.80 1.23 47.81
CA GLY A 106 -20.19 1.69 47.75
C GLY A 106 -20.91 1.11 46.53
N VAL A 107 -20.27 1.20 45.31
CA VAL A 107 -20.82 0.63 44.08
C VAL A 107 -21.00 -0.89 44.22
N TYR A 108 -20.04 -1.60 44.81
CA TYR A 108 -20.08 -3.03 45.05
C TYR A 108 -21.26 -3.45 45.94
N LEU A 109 -21.60 -2.64 46.98
CA LEU A 109 -22.69 -2.95 47.91
C LEU A 109 -24.07 -2.66 47.33
N ILE A 110 -24.19 -1.56 46.57
CA ILE A 110 -25.50 -1.10 46.07
C ILE A 110 -25.82 -1.61 44.67
N HIS A 111 -24.84 -2.18 43.97
CA HIS A 111 -24.94 -2.63 42.57
C HIS A 111 -25.50 -1.57 41.62
N ASP A 112 -25.15 -0.31 41.86
CA ASP A 112 -25.53 0.82 41.01
C ASP A 112 -24.30 1.70 40.72
N LEU A 113 -24.14 2.12 39.44
CA LEU A 113 -23.08 2.97 38.96
C LEU A 113 -23.66 4.09 38.10
N SER A 114 -24.07 5.16 38.74
CA SER A 114 -24.55 6.33 38.01
C SER A 114 -23.44 7.01 37.23
N GLU A 115 -23.79 7.75 36.16
CA GLU A 115 -22.87 8.58 35.37
C GLU A 115 -22.01 9.49 36.25
N LYS A 116 -22.63 10.08 37.29
CA LYS A 116 -21.95 10.96 38.28
C LYS A 116 -20.91 10.24 39.11
N THR A 117 -21.19 9.00 39.49
CA THR A 117 -20.23 8.15 40.25
C THR A 117 -19.06 7.76 39.35
N GLN A 118 -19.36 7.45 38.11
CA GLN A 118 -18.34 7.11 37.10
C GLN A 118 -17.43 8.30 36.81
N ASP A 119 -17.95 9.51 36.65
CA ASP A 119 -17.17 10.76 36.49
C ASP A 119 -16.25 10.99 37.70
N ALA A 120 -16.75 10.78 38.89
CA ALA A 120 -15.95 10.89 40.11
C ALA A 120 -14.79 9.88 40.10
N ILE A 121 -15.04 8.61 39.79
CA ILE A 121 -14.03 7.52 39.71
C ILE A 121 -12.94 7.87 38.72
N VAL A 122 -13.28 8.18 37.46
CA VAL A 122 -12.26 8.44 36.44
C VAL A 122 -11.40 9.66 36.77
N SER A 123 -11.93 10.64 37.52
CA SER A 123 -11.17 11.83 37.92
C SER A 123 -9.92 11.55 38.76
N TYR A 124 -9.86 10.36 39.40
CA TYR A 124 -8.70 10.01 40.22
C TYR A 124 -7.46 9.78 39.40
N GLY A 125 -7.57 9.34 38.14
CA GLY A 125 -6.42 9.12 37.27
C GLY A 125 -5.55 10.37 37.11
N GLU A 126 -6.13 11.50 36.73
CA GLU A 126 -5.41 12.76 36.54
C GLU A 126 -5.01 13.41 37.86
N ARG A 127 -5.82 13.23 38.93
CA ARG A 127 -5.47 13.72 40.27
C ARG A 127 -4.24 13.06 40.82
N LEU A 128 -4.10 11.73 40.63
CA LEU A 128 -2.91 10.94 41.04
C LEU A 128 -1.69 11.31 40.20
N SER A 129 -1.79 11.22 38.89
CA SER A 129 -0.66 11.50 37.98
C SER A 129 -0.10 12.91 38.13
N SER A 130 -1.00 13.91 38.23
CA SER A 130 -0.59 15.31 38.34
C SER A 130 0.15 15.63 39.66
N LYS A 131 -0.22 14.98 40.79
CA LYS A 131 0.51 15.13 42.06
C LYS A 131 1.89 14.51 41.97
N ILE A 132 2.01 13.32 41.37
CA ILE A 132 3.30 12.67 41.16
C ILE A 132 4.23 13.56 40.33
N VAL A 133 3.76 14.05 39.18
CA VAL A 133 4.56 14.90 38.30
C VAL A 133 4.91 16.23 38.97
N ALA A 134 3.98 16.84 39.73
CA ALA A 134 4.24 18.10 40.45
C ALA A 134 5.35 17.96 41.48
N THR A 135 5.38 16.86 42.22
CA THR A 135 6.44 16.58 43.23
C THR A 135 7.79 16.31 42.55
N LEU A 136 7.78 15.63 41.40
CA LEU A 136 9.00 15.32 40.66
C LEU A 136 9.71 16.57 40.10
N ILE A 137 8.94 17.61 39.71
CA ILE A 137 9.49 18.83 39.08
C ILE A 137 9.73 19.87 40.15
N ARG A 138 10.98 20.16 40.41
CA ARG A 138 11.37 21.13 41.46
C ARG A 138 10.79 22.52 41.15
N GLY A 139 10.08 23.08 42.11
CA GLY A 139 9.48 24.42 42.01
C GLY A 139 8.14 24.47 41.22
N ALA A 140 7.58 23.32 40.88
CA ALA A 140 6.26 23.27 40.28
C ALA A 140 5.17 23.53 41.35
N LYS A 141 4.20 24.38 41.01
CA LYS A 141 3.00 24.63 41.82
C LYS A 141 1.81 23.88 41.21
N TRP A 142 1.17 23.04 42.03
CA TRP A 142 0.02 22.26 41.60
C TRP A 142 -1.29 23.05 41.74
N PHE A 143 -2.17 22.99 40.74
CA PHE A 143 -3.47 23.63 40.71
C PHE A 143 -4.55 22.58 40.36
N ASP A 144 -5.64 22.54 41.11
CA ASP A 144 -6.79 21.67 40.85
C ASP A 144 -7.67 22.31 39.77
N SER A 145 -7.71 21.71 38.58
CA SER A 145 -8.50 22.23 37.45
C SER A 145 -10.00 22.33 37.74
N ARG A 146 -10.54 21.53 38.63
CA ARG A 146 -11.94 21.58 39.06
C ARG A 146 -12.33 22.90 39.72
N LYS A 147 -11.35 23.68 40.18
CA LYS A 147 -11.60 25.01 40.76
C LYS A 147 -11.94 26.06 39.71
N PHE A 148 -11.37 25.92 38.51
CA PHE A 148 -11.48 26.94 37.47
C PHE A 148 -12.04 26.44 36.14
N ILE A 149 -12.09 25.12 35.86
CA ILE A 149 -12.82 24.55 34.71
C ILE A 149 -14.22 24.19 35.14
N LYS A 150 -15.20 24.95 34.61
CA LYS A 150 -16.61 24.81 34.98
C LYS A 150 -17.46 24.31 33.83
N THR A 151 -18.38 23.41 34.15
CA THR A 151 -19.34 22.87 33.19
C THR A 151 -20.77 23.11 33.65
N GLU A 152 -21.70 23.05 32.70
CA GLU A 152 -23.15 23.00 32.96
C GLU A 152 -23.79 21.89 32.15
N ARG A 153 -24.96 21.42 32.57
CA ARG A 153 -25.67 20.33 31.86
C ARG A 153 -26.64 20.91 30.86
N ILE A 154 -26.32 20.72 29.55
CA ILE A 154 -27.17 21.17 28.43
C ILE A 154 -27.50 19.94 27.58
N GLY A 155 -28.79 19.67 27.34
CA GLY A 155 -29.22 18.53 26.51
C GLY A 155 -28.74 17.16 27.04
N GLY A 156 -28.63 17.02 28.37
CA GLY A 156 -28.17 15.77 29.00
C GLY A 156 -26.64 15.61 29.07
N LYS A 157 -25.84 16.45 28.42
CA LYS A 157 -24.37 16.39 28.39
C LYS A 157 -23.73 17.52 29.18
N HIS A 158 -22.56 17.27 29.77
CA HIS A 158 -21.73 18.32 30.40
C HIS A 158 -21.04 19.13 29.34
N THR A 159 -21.38 20.42 29.27
CA THR A 159 -20.83 21.40 28.31
C THR A 159 -20.01 22.44 29.09
N LEU A 160 -18.89 22.87 28.50
CA LEU A 160 -18.02 23.90 29.10
C LEU A 160 -18.79 25.24 29.23
N ASP A 161 -18.80 25.86 30.43
CA ASP A 161 -19.10 27.27 30.58
C ASP A 161 -17.85 28.10 30.27
N SER A 162 -17.77 28.54 29.02
CA SER A 162 -16.56 29.19 28.48
C SER A 162 -16.30 30.55 29.15
N GLU A 163 -17.34 31.31 29.48
CA GLU A 163 -17.21 32.66 30.05
C GLU A 163 -16.69 32.55 31.48
N LEU A 164 -17.39 31.82 32.35
CA LEU A 164 -17.00 31.59 33.72
C LEU A 164 -15.63 30.94 33.84
N THR A 165 -15.37 29.94 33.02
CA THR A 165 -14.06 29.26 33.01
C THR A 165 -12.93 30.22 32.63
N THR A 166 -13.11 31.04 31.59
CA THR A 166 -12.10 32.01 31.17
C THR A 166 -11.78 33.01 32.29
N GLN A 167 -12.80 33.50 32.98
CA GLN A 167 -12.60 34.41 34.11
C GLN A 167 -11.82 33.73 35.23
N LEU A 168 -12.27 32.56 35.67
CA LEU A 168 -11.61 31.80 36.76
C LEU A 168 -10.18 31.38 36.44
N VAL A 169 -9.88 31.06 35.17
CA VAL A 169 -8.51 30.77 34.73
C VAL A 169 -7.63 31.99 34.85
N LYS A 170 -8.08 33.17 34.37
CA LYS A 170 -7.35 34.43 34.52
C LYS A 170 -7.08 34.77 35.97
N ASP A 171 -8.10 34.68 36.83
CA ASP A 171 -7.95 34.95 38.27
C ASP A 171 -7.00 33.98 38.97
N THR A 172 -7.01 32.67 38.57
CA THR A 172 -6.15 31.67 39.17
C THR A 172 -4.67 31.86 38.80
N PHE A 173 -4.42 32.35 37.61
CA PHE A 173 -3.08 32.50 37.02
C PHE A 173 -2.64 33.98 36.89
N ASP A 174 -3.27 34.89 37.61
CA ASP A 174 -2.89 36.30 37.63
C ASP A 174 -1.41 36.46 38.04
N GLU A 175 -1.01 35.80 39.14
CA GLU A 175 0.40 35.62 39.50
C GLU A 175 0.90 34.27 38.96
N LEU A 176 1.35 34.25 37.71
CA LEU A 176 1.78 33.02 37.02
C LEU A 176 3.11 32.50 37.58
N PRO A 177 3.14 31.30 38.24
CA PRO A 177 4.38 30.67 38.67
C PRO A 177 5.27 30.29 37.49
N ARG A 178 6.54 30.06 37.75
CA ARG A 178 7.47 29.61 36.69
C ARG A 178 7.04 28.31 36.07
N ILE A 179 6.53 27.38 36.90
CA ILE A 179 5.96 26.09 36.46
C ILE A 179 4.64 25.89 37.19
N SER A 180 3.55 25.85 36.46
CA SER A 180 2.22 25.53 36.99
C SER A 180 1.82 24.13 36.47
N LEU A 181 1.41 23.22 37.35
CA LEU A 181 0.99 21.86 36.97
C LEU A 181 -0.49 21.68 37.26
N VAL A 182 -1.20 21.16 36.27
CA VAL A 182 -2.67 21.06 36.23
C VAL A 182 -3.08 19.66 35.79
N PRO A 183 -3.99 18.96 36.51
CA PRO A 183 -4.66 17.77 35.99
C PRO A 183 -5.56 18.15 34.82
N GLY A 184 -5.41 17.43 33.69
CA GLY A 184 -6.30 17.58 32.54
C GLY A 184 -7.63 16.86 32.75
N PHE A 185 -8.53 16.88 31.72
CA PHE A 185 -9.76 16.10 31.62
C PHE A 185 -10.84 16.45 32.64
N ILE A 186 -10.51 16.74 33.90
CA ILE A 186 -11.44 16.91 35.00
C ILE A 186 -11.94 18.35 35.17
N SER A 187 -13.21 18.50 35.49
CA SER A 187 -13.93 19.74 35.66
C SER A 187 -14.94 19.66 36.83
N ARG A 188 -15.72 20.70 37.02
CA ARG A 188 -16.74 20.75 38.04
C ARG A 188 -18.00 21.44 37.51
N ASP A 189 -19.16 20.84 37.74
CA ASP A 189 -20.45 21.47 37.43
C ASP A 189 -20.65 22.73 38.27
N LYS A 190 -20.98 23.85 37.62
CA LYS A 190 -21.10 25.17 38.26
C LYS A 190 -22.25 25.27 39.27
N ASN A 191 -23.32 24.50 39.09
CA ASN A 191 -24.52 24.56 39.88
C ASN A 191 -24.51 23.58 41.05
N THR A 192 -24.01 22.35 40.79
CA THR A 192 -24.05 21.24 41.77
C THR A 192 -22.73 21.03 42.50
N GLU A 193 -21.65 21.73 42.09
CA GLU A 193 -20.29 21.60 42.62
C GLU A 193 -19.73 20.16 42.55
N ARG A 194 -20.33 19.27 41.72
CA ARG A 194 -19.91 17.87 41.53
C ARG A 194 -18.76 17.79 40.52
N THR A 195 -17.87 16.84 40.72
CA THR A 195 -16.83 16.53 39.75
C THR A 195 -17.47 16.00 38.47
N THR A 196 -17.06 16.56 37.35
CA THR A 196 -17.44 16.20 35.99
C THR A 196 -16.18 16.03 35.16
N ASN A 197 -16.29 15.61 33.92
CA ASN A 197 -15.19 15.51 33.00
C ASN A 197 -15.54 16.17 31.64
N LEU A 198 -14.51 16.41 30.83
CA LEU A 198 -14.65 17.05 29.51
C LEU A 198 -14.80 16.01 28.38
N GLY A 199 -15.00 14.73 28.69
CA GLY A 199 -15.16 13.67 27.74
C GLY A 199 -13.85 13.28 27.02
N ARG A 200 -13.98 12.59 25.91
CA ARG A 200 -12.83 12.12 25.13
C ARG A 200 -11.92 13.26 24.72
N GLY A 201 -10.59 13.09 24.89
CA GLY A 201 -9.60 14.12 24.63
C GLY A 201 -9.62 15.29 25.64
N GLY A 202 -10.29 15.11 26.78
CA GLY A 202 -10.48 16.16 27.77
C GLY A 202 -9.21 16.82 28.31
N SER A 203 -8.08 16.08 28.36
CA SER A 203 -6.80 16.71 28.75
C SER A 203 -6.25 17.64 27.69
N ASP A 204 -6.43 17.32 26.40
CA ASP A 204 -6.09 18.22 25.30
C ASP A 204 -6.99 19.46 25.34
N TYR A 205 -8.29 19.22 25.59
CA TYR A 205 -9.26 20.32 25.71
C TYR A 205 -8.97 21.22 26.91
N THR A 206 -8.62 20.68 28.08
CA THR A 206 -8.17 21.46 29.23
C THR A 206 -6.99 22.37 28.88
N ALA A 207 -6.00 21.84 28.18
CA ALA A 207 -4.82 22.58 27.75
C ALA A 207 -5.17 23.71 26.76
N ALA A 208 -6.07 23.42 25.81
CA ALA A 208 -6.54 24.43 24.85
C ALA A 208 -7.36 25.55 25.50
N ILE A 209 -8.23 25.21 26.45
CA ILE A 209 -8.99 26.18 27.24
C ILE A 209 -8.06 27.13 28.00
N ILE A 210 -7.07 26.55 28.70
CA ILE A 210 -6.09 27.37 29.47
C ILE A 210 -5.25 28.22 28.52
N ALA A 211 -4.78 27.66 27.40
CA ALA A 211 -4.01 28.39 26.41
C ALA A 211 -4.80 29.57 25.82
N ALA A 212 -6.08 29.34 25.49
CA ALA A 212 -6.96 30.41 24.98
C ALA A 212 -7.29 31.49 26.04
N ALA A 213 -7.55 31.09 27.28
CA ALA A 213 -7.87 32.02 28.37
C ALA A 213 -6.70 32.94 28.75
N LEU A 214 -5.46 32.40 28.68
CA LEU A 214 -4.23 33.13 29.05
C LEU A 214 -3.49 33.73 27.84
N ASP A 215 -4.08 33.72 26.66
CA ASP A 215 -3.47 34.19 25.41
C ASP A 215 -2.03 33.66 25.25
N ALA A 216 -1.85 32.30 25.35
CA ALA A 216 -0.56 31.64 25.29
C ALA A 216 0.11 31.85 23.93
N GLU A 217 1.44 31.92 23.93
CA GLU A 217 2.25 32.00 22.70
C GLU A 217 2.09 30.76 21.80
N VAL A 218 1.99 29.59 22.44
CA VAL A 218 1.84 28.28 21.76
C VAL A 218 1.28 27.25 22.73
N LEU A 219 0.44 26.35 22.18
CA LEU A 219 0.05 25.10 22.83
C LEU A 219 0.90 23.95 22.29
N GLU A 220 1.75 23.35 23.11
CA GLU A 220 2.51 22.17 22.74
C GLU A 220 1.83 20.90 23.24
N ILE A 221 1.51 19.97 22.30
CA ILE A 221 0.96 18.64 22.61
C ILE A 221 2.07 17.62 22.46
N TRP A 222 2.47 17.04 23.58
CA TRP A 222 3.51 16.01 23.67
C TRP A 222 2.87 14.63 23.71
N THR A 223 3.22 13.80 22.72
CA THR A 223 2.68 12.46 22.48
C THR A 223 3.80 11.48 22.18
N ASP A 224 3.49 10.31 21.62
CA ASP A 224 4.43 9.24 21.26
C ASP A 224 4.80 9.20 19.76
N VAL A 225 4.35 10.18 18.98
CA VAL A 225 4.67 10.33 17.55
C VAL A 225 5.38 11.65 17.26
N ASP A 226 6.21 11.69 16.21
CA ASP A 226 6.99 12.89 15.84
C ASP A 226 6.15 14.04 15.24
N GLY A 227 4.84 13.93 15.23
CA GLY A 227 3.89 14.88 14.67
C GLY A 227 2.83 14.21 13.83
N PHE A 228 2.11 14.98 13.04
CA PHE A 228 1.24 14.43 11.99
C PHE A 228 2.07 13.85 10.87
N MET A 229 1.68 12.67 10.40
CA MET A 229 2.35 11.96 9.32
C MET A 229 1.52 12.02 8.05
N THR A 230 2.17 11.93 6.88
CA THR A 230 1.49 11.90 5.57
C THR A 230 0.54 10.72 5.40
N ALA A 231 0.75 9.63 6.15
CA ALA A 231 -0.14 8.48 6.31
C ALA A 231 0.19 7.76 7.63
N ASP A 232 -0.58 6.73 7.99
CA ASP A 232 -0.28 5.90 9.18
C ASP A 232 1.05 5.14 8.97
N PRO A 233 2.11 5.41 9.76
CA PRO A 233 3.43 4.79 9.59
C PRO A 233 3.43 3.28 9.87
N ARG A 234 2.41 2.76 10.56
CA ARG A 234 2.22 1.32 10.80
C ARG A 234 1.82 0.59 9.52
N VAL A 235 1.19 1.30 8.57
CA VAL A 235 0.75 0.78 7.27
C VAL A 235 1.74 1.18 6.18
N ILE A 236 2.21 2.43 6.19
CA ILE A 236 3.07 3.03 5.18
C ILE A 236 4.42 3.40 5.81
N LYS A 237 5.43 2.57 5.61
CA LYS A 237 6.78 2.81 6.17
C LYS A 237 7.48 4.06 5.63
N SER A 238 7.12 4.49 4.43
CA SER A 238 7.64 5.70 3.80
C SER A 238 6.91 6.99 4.21
N ALA A 239 5.93 6.91 5.11
CA ALA A 239 5.27 8.08 5.65
C ALA A 239 6.28 8.95 6.43
N TYR A 240 6.18 10.25 6.23
CA TYR A 240 7.05 11.23 6.88
C TYR A 240 6.23 12.30 7.60
N THR A 241 6.88 13.00 8.53
CA THR A 241 6.24 14.05 9.34
C THR A 241 5.89 15.27 8.49
N ILE A 242 4.66 15.76 8.64
CA ILE A 242 4.18 16.99 8.02
C ILE A 242 4.63 18.16 8.90
N ASN A 243 5.40 19.08 8.34
CA ASN A 243 5.95 20.21 9.11
C ASN A 243 4.88 21.21 9.53
N GLU A 244 3.93 21.53 8.63
CA GLU A 244 2.90 22.53 8.83
C GLU A 244 1.54 22.06 8.33
N LEU A 245 0.50 22.31 9.14
CA LEU A 245 -0.92 22.08 8.81
C LEU A 245 -1.74 23.32 9.15
N SER A 246 -2.82 23.53 8.40
CA SER A 246 -3.89 24.42 8.85
C SER A 246 -4.71 23.73 9.96
N TYR A 247 -5.47 24.53 10.73
CA TYR A 247 -6.41 23.98 11.71
C TYR A 247 -7.44 23.04 11.06
N ILE A 248 -7.91 23.41 9.86
CA ILE A 248 -8.89 22.62 9.10
C ILE A 248 -8.27 21.29 8.67
N GLU A 249 -7.07 21.31 8.09
CA GLU A 249 -6.37 20.08 7.68
C GLU A 249 -6.13 19.14 8.86
N ALA A 250 -5.72 19.67 10.03
CA ALA A 250 -5.51 18.88 11.23
C ALA A 250 -6.82 18.25 11.74
N MET A 251 -7.93 19.00 11.69
CA MET A 251 -9.26 18.49 12.05
C MET A 251 -9.71 17.37 11.13
N GLU A 252 -9.57 17.55 9.81
CA GLU A 252 -9.96 16.55 8.82
C GLU A 252 -9.15 15.25 8.97
N LEU A 253 -7.83 15.34 9.11
CA LEU A 253 -6.99 14.17 9.35
C LEU A 253 -7.41 13.39 10.60
N CYS A 254 -7.75 14.12 11.69
CA CYS A 254 -8.19 13.48 12.93
C CYS A 254 -9.59 12.86 12.83
N ASN A 255 -10.50 13.49 12.12
CA ASN A 255 -11.86 12.97 11.90
C ASN A 255 -11.83 11.64 11.15
N PHE A 256 -10.90 11.48 10.20
CA PHE A 256 -10.74 10.26 9.41
C PHE A 256 -9.73 9.26 9.99
N GLY A 257 -9.30 9.41 11.26
CA GLY A 257 -8.61 8.34 11.98
C GLY A 257 -7.19 8.64 12.47
N ALA A 258 -6.60 9.78 12.15
CA ALA A 258 -5.32 10.19 12.74
C ALA A 258 -5.49 10.47 14.24
N LYS A 259 -5.02 9.56 15.09
CA LYS A 259 -5.19 9.62 16.55
C LYS A 259 -4.13 10.51 17.22
N VAL A 260 -3.91 11.72 16.69
CA VAL A 260 -2.85 12.64 17.19
C VAL A 260 -3.43 13.66 18.14
N ILE A 261 -4.54 14.29 17.75
CA ILE A 261 -5.26 15.28 18.56
C ILE A 261 -6.76 14.95 18.50
N TYR A 262 -7.51 15.32 19.52
CA TYR A 262 -8.96 15.24 19.48
C TYR A 262 -9.56 16.50 18.83
N PRO A 263 -10.37 16.43 17.76
CA PRO A 263 -10.81 17.59 16.99
C PRO A 263 -11.45 18.74 17.79
N PRO A 264 -12.32 18.51 18.79
CA PRO A 264 -12.87 19.60 19.60
C PRO A 264 -11.82 20.43 20.34
N THR A 265 -10.61 19.88 20.57
CA THR A 265 -9.50 20.56 21.23
C THR A 265 -9.03 21.80 20.46
N ILE A 266 -9.11 21.74 19.14
CA ILE A 266 -8.55 22.79 18.27
C ILE A 266 -9.35 24.09 18.35
N TYR A 267 -10.65 24.02 18.62
CA TYR A 267 -11.55 25.16 18.55
C TYR A 267 -11.14 26.35 19.44
N PRO A 268 -10.84 26.21 20.76
CA PRO A 268 -10.51 27.35 21.61
C PRO A 268 -9.26 28.11 21.15
N VAL A 269 -8.20 27.38 20.73
CA VAL A 269 -6.96 28.03 20.30
C VAL A 269 -7.07 28.56 18.86
N CYS A 270 -7.90 27.91 18.02
CA CYS A 270 -8.18 28.39 16.67
C CYS A 270 -8.81 29.78 16.66
N VAL A 271 -9.82 30.02 17.48
CA VAL A 271 -10.48 31.34 17.63
C VAL A 271 -9.50 32.43 18.05
N LYS A 272 -8.51 32.07 18.85
CA LYS A 272 -7.46 32.99 19.34
C LYS A 272 -6.23 33.05 18.44
N ASN A 273 -6.19 32.29 17.33
CA ASN A 273 -5.01 32.16 16.47
C ASN A 273 -3.74 31.73 17.23
N ILE A 274 -3.87 30.89 18.27
CA ILE A 274 -2.74 30.37 19.02
C ILE A 274 -2.23 29.10 18.30
N PRO A 275 -0.98 29.07 17.85
CA PRO A 275 -0.44 27.89 17.17
C PRO A 275 -0.38 26.68 18.10
N ILE A 276 -0.64 25.49 17.53
CA ILE A 276 -0.45 24.21 18.22
C ILE A 276 0.81 23.57 17.66
N LYS A 277 1.66 23.02 18.52
CA LYS A 277 2.84 22.26 18.14
C LYS A 277 2.75 20.84 18.69
N VAL A 278 2.71 19.86 17.80
CA VAL A 278 2.73 18.43 18.17
C VAL A 278 4.17 17.94 18.19
N LYS A 279 4.58 17.34 19.29
CA LYS A 279 5.95 16.87 19.52
C LYS A 279 6.00 15.48 20.17
N ASN A 280 7.13 14.79 19.99
CA ASN A 280 7.34 13.47 20.55
C ASN A 280 8.09 13.55 21.91
N THR A 281 7.49 12.99 22.95
CA THR A 281 8.09 12.91 24.29
C THR A 281 9.36 12.06 24.31
N PHE A 282 9.45 11.05 23.40
CA PHE A 282 10.59 10.13 23.31
C PHE A 282 11.67 10.62 22.33
N ASN A 283 11.33 11.59 21.46
CA ASN A 283 12.24 12.25 20.51
C ASN A 283 12.04 13.77 20.55
N PRO A 284 12.41 14.46 21.67
CA PRO A 284 12.12 15.87 21.87
C PRO A 284 12.76 16.83 20.86
N ASP A 285 13.86 16.39 20.23
CA ASP A 285 14.63 17.17 19.26
C ASP A 285 14.00 17.15 17.85
N ALA A 286 13.06 16.22 17.60
CA ALA A 286 12.30 16.23 16.35
C ALA A 286 11.54 17.56 16.18
N PRO A 287 11.46 18.10 14.94
CA PRO A 287 10.82 19.39 14.69
C PRO A 287 9.33 19.39 15.05
N GLY A 288 8.65 18.25 14.90
CA GLY A 288 7.21 18.12 15.12
C GLY A 288 6.37 18.73 14.00
N THR A 289 5.06 18.85 14.24
CA THR A 289 4.11 19.52 13.33
C THR A 289 3.60 20.79 13.97
N ILE A 290 3.63 21.90 13.24
CA ILE A 290 3.02 23.17 13.64
C ILE A 290 1.66 23.31 12.96
N ILE A 291 0.62 23.59 13.74
CA ILE A 291 -0.75 23.85 13.26
C ILE A 291 -1.05 25.31 13.50
N LYS A 292 -1.39 26.05 12.43
CA LYS A 292 -1.65 27.50 12.48
C LYS A 292 -2.65 27.92 11.40
N ASN A 293 -3.18 29.12 11.48
CA ASN A 293 -4.20 29.61 10.56
C ASN A 293 -3.66 29.83 9.13
N LYS A 294 -2.45 30.39 8.99
CA LYS A 294 -1.79 30.65 7.71
C LYS A 294 -0.52 29.80 7.59
N ILE A 295 -0.44 29.08 6.49
CA ILE A 295 0.74 28.27 6.14
C ILE A 295 1.64 29.10 5.23
N ASP A 296 2.91 29.28 5.61
CA ASP A 296 3.88 30.12 4.88
C ASP A 296 4.85 29.30 4.01
N GLY A 297 4.55 28.05 3.72
CA GLY A 297 5.47 27.13 3.07
C GLY A 297 4.90 26.41 1.88
N ASP A 298 5.37 25.19 1.67
CA ASP A 298 5.00 24.28 0.58
C ASP A 298 3.48 24.11 0.44
N GLN A 299 2.94 24.66 -0.64
CA GLN A 299 1.52 24.62 -0.97
C GLN A 299 1.12 23.31 -1.66
N LYS A 300 1.66 22.16 -1.21
CA LYS A 300 1.22 20.86 -1.74
C LYS A 300 -0.30 20.76 -1.64
N PRO A 301 -0.98 20.33 -2.72
CA PRO A 301 -2.43 20.21 -2.74
C PRO A 301 -2.97 19.26 -1.67
N ILE A 302 -2.20 18.20 -1.37
CA ILE A 302 -2.54 17.18 -0.38
C ILE A 302 -1.47 17.15 0.69
N LYS A 303 -1.89 17.17 1.95
CA LYS A 303 -1.02 17.13 3.14
C LYS A 303 -0.93 15.73 3.74
N GLY A 304 -2.03 14.97 3.73
CA GLY A 304 -2.05 13.65 4.32
C GLY A 304 -3.18 12.76 3.82
N ILE A 305 -3.05 11.46 4.12
CA ILE A 305 -4.06 10.44 3.88
C ILE A 305 -4.40 9.81 5.23
N SER A 306 -5.69 9.75 5.53
CA SER A 306 -6.19 9.12 6.75
C SER A 306 -7.22 8.06 6.42
N SER A 307 -7.47 7.12 7.35
CA SER A 307 -8.44 6.05 7.11
C SER A 307 -9.12 5.56 8.38
N ILE A 308 -10.35 5.12 8.23
CA ILE A 308 -11.14 4.42 9.24
C ILE A 308 -11.41 3.01 8.72
N ASN A 309 -10.95 2.00 9.43
CA ASN A 309 -11.31 0.60 9.18
C ASN A 309 -12.55 0.21 10.00
N GLY A 310 -13.26 -0.85 9.58
CA GLY A 310 -14.51 -1.28 10.25
C GLY A 310 -15.62 -0.24 10.07
N THR A 311 -15.82 0.18 8.83
CA THR A 311 -16.93 1.04 8.43
C THR A 311 -17.99 0.24 7.70
N ALA A 312 -19.24 0.69 7.80
CA ALA A 312 -20.34 0.14 7.03
C ALA A 312 -21.11 1.26 6.34
N LEU A 313 -21.70 0.93 5.20
CA LEU A 313 -22.60 1.80 4.45
C LEU A 313 -24.04 1.29 4.60
N ILE A 314 -24.94 2.15 5.05
CA ILE A 314 -26.37 1.92 5.05
C ILE A 314 -26.98 2.76 3.93
N THR A 315 -27.68 2.13 3.01
CA THR A 315 -28.30 2.83 1.89
C THR A 315 -29.80 2.88 2.08
N VAL A 316 -30.34 4.09 2.19
CA VAL A 316 -31.77 4.38 2.22
C VAL A 316 -32.23 4.63 0.78
N THR A 317 -33.09 3.79 0.25
CA THR A 317 -33.52 3.84 -1.17
C THR A 317 -35.04 3.78 -1.27
N GLY A 318 -35.63 4.65 -2.08
CA GLY A 318 -37.05 4.65 -2.33
C GLY A 318 -37.47 5.58 -3.47
N LEU A 319 -38.43 5.13 -4.30
CA LEU A 319 -38.98 5.96 -5.37
C LEU A 319 -39.76 7.17 -4.82
N SER A 320 -40.33 7.05 -3.61
CA SER A 320 -41.05 8.14 -2.94
C SER A 320 -40.15 9.19 -2.28
N MET A 321 -38.80 9.04 -2.34
CA MET A 321 -37.88 10.03 -1.81
C MET A 321 -37.72 11.25 -2.71
N VAL A 322 -37.94 11.08 -4.01
CA VAL A 322 -37.71 12.12 -5.02
C VAL A 322 -38.66 13.31 -4.82
N GLY A 323 -38.10 14.51 -4.57
CA GLY A 323 -38.87 15.73 -4.35
C GLY A 323 -39.60 15.81 -2.99
N VAL A 324 -39.37 14.86 -2.06
CA VAL A 324 -39.98 14.88 -0.72
C VAL A 324 -39.09 15.61 0.28
N ILE A 325 -39.59 16.72 0.79
CA ILE A 325 -38.88 17.54 1.75
C ILE A 325 -38.80 16.83 3.11
N GLY A 326 -37.61 16.78 3.68
CA GLY A 326 -37.40 16.37 5.07
C GLY A 326 -36.99 14.92 5.29
N VAL A 327 -36.79 14.11 4.25
CA VAL A 327 -36.31 12.72 4.38
C VAL A 327 -34.98 12.68 5.14
N ASN A 328 -34.00 13.48 4.73
CA ASN A 328 -32.69 13.56 5.41
C ASN A 328 -32.82 13.97 6.90
N ARG A 329 -33.75 14.88 7.24
CA ARG A 329 -34.02 15.22 8.64
C ARG A 329 -34.45 13.99 9.43
N ARG A 330 -35.35 13.17 8.88
CA ARG A 330 -35.84 11.95 9.54
C ARG A 330 -34.72 10.96 9.76
N ILE A 331 -33.90 10.69 8.71
CA ILE A 331 -32.74 9.80 8.78
C ILE A 331 -31.79 10.24 9.91
N PHE A 332 -31.35 11.49 9.91
CA PHE A 332 -30.38 11.97 10.90
C PHE A 332 -30.99 12.09 12.30
N THR A 333 -32.28 12.39 12.42
CA THR A 333 -32.94 12.45 13.73
C THR A 333 -33.05 11.06 14.36
N ALA A 334 -33.44 10.04 13.58
CA ALA A 334 -33.53 8.66 14.07
C ALA A 334 -32.16 8.17 14.59
N LEU A 335 -31.09 8.39 13.83
CA LEU A 335 -29.74 7.99 14.24
C LEU A 335 -29.21 8.79 15.44
N ALA A 336 -29.48 10.12 15.47
CA ALA A 336 -29.03 10.98 16.55
C ALA A 336 -29.68 10.65 17.90
N ASN A 337 -30.95 10.22 17.91
CA ASN A 337 -31.66 9.83 19.12
C ASN A 337 -31.00 8.64 19.81
N GLU A 338 -30.44 7.71 19.03
CA GLU A 338 -29.69 6.55 19.55
C GLU A 338 -28.16 6.85 19.72
N GLY A 339 -27.73 8.10 19.51
CA GLY A 339 -26.32 8.50 19.68
C GLY A 339 -25.40 7.96 18.59
N ILE A 340 -25.93 7.50 17.45
CA ILE A 340 -25.16 6.97 16.34
C ILE A 340 -24.54 8.09 15.53
N SER A 341 -23.21 8.05 15.38
CA SER A 341 -22.44 9.04 14.64
C SER A 341 -22.31 8.68 13.16
N VAL A 342 -22.78 9.57 12.29
CA VAL A 342 -22.59 9.49 10.84
C VAL A 342 -21.35 10.31 10.46
N PHE A 343 -20.37 9.68 9.79
CA PHE A 343 -19.12 10.36 9.39
C PHE A 343 -19.00 10.56 7.88
N MET A 344 -19.88 9.95 7.09
CA MET A 344 -19.94 10.12 5.64
C MET A 344 -21.38 10.12 5.15
N VAL A 345 -21.70 11.00 4.21
CA VAL A 345 -22.99 11.03 3.51
C VAL A 345 -22.71 11.15 2.01
N SER A 346 -23.29 10.28 1.24
CA SER A 346 -23.26 10.32 -0.22
C SER A 346 -24.68 10.21 -0.76
N GLN A 347 -25.12 11.23 -1.47
CA GLN A 347 -26.45 11.29 -2.08
C GLN A 347 -26.34 11.56 -3.57
N ALA A 348 -26.99 10.74 -4.40
CA ALA A 348 -27.07 10.98 -5.82
C ALA A 348 -28.05 12.14 -6.11
N SER A 349 -27.81 12.86 -7.20
CA SER A 349 -28.67 14.00 -7.62
C SER A 349 -30.11 13.60 -7.93
N SER A 350 -30.38 12.32 -8.15
CA SER A 350 -31.72 11.77 -8.36
C SER A 350 -32.58 11.71 -7.10
N GLU A 351 -31.98 11.98 -5.91
CA GLU A 351 -32.64 11.96 -4.59
C GLU A 351 -33.31 10.61 -4.20
N ASN A 352 -33.19 9.59 -5.02
CA ASN A 352 -33.82 8.28 -4.79
C ASN A 352 -33.00 7.38 -3.89
N SER A 353 -31.78 7.79 -3.53
CA SER A 353 -30.89 6.99 -2.71
C SER A 353 -29.92 7.89 -1.91
N THR A 354 -29.83 7.62 -0.60
CA THR A 354 -28.87 8.25 0.30
C THR A 354 -28.07 7.18 1.03
N SER A 355 -26.74 7.17 0.83
CA SER A 355 -25.84 6.26 1.55
C SER A 355 -25.17 6.99 2.71
N ILE A 356 -25.17 6.38 3.87
CA ILE A 356 -24.60 6.91 5.11
C ILE A 356 -23.56 5.95 5.66
N GLY A 357 -22.40 6.51 6.03
CA GLY A 357 -21.29 5.78 6.64
C GLY A 357 -21.38 5.81 8.16
N VAL A 358 -21.43 4.64 8.78
CA VAL A 358 -21.43 4.43 10.23
C VAL A 358 -20.33 3.45 10.62
N ARG A 359 -19.99 3.39 11.92
CA ARG A 359 -19.08 2.35 12.42
C ARG A 359 -19.76 0.98 12.37
N GLU A 360 -19.01 -0.05 12.08
CA GLU A 360 -19.54 -1.41 11.95
C GLU A 360 -20.22 -1.91 13.25
N GLN A 361 -19.75 -1.47 14.41
CA GLN A 361 -20.35 -1.79 15.71
C GLN A 361 -21.74 -1.17 15.93
N ASP A 362 -22.10 -0.13 15.19
CA ASP A 362 -23.37 0.61 15.35
C ASP A 362 -24.40 0.18 14.27
N VAL A 363 -24.04 -0.77 13.40
CA VAL A 363 -24.83 -1.14 12.20
C VAL A 363 -26.21 -1.71 12.57
N ASP A 364 -26.26 -2.69 13.47
CA ASP A 364 -27.51 -3.39 13.79
C ASP A 364 -28.55 -2.42 14.34
N GLU A 365 -28.13 -1.54 15.22
CA GLU A 365 -28.98 -0.52 15.81
C GLU A 365 -29.38 0.55 14.78
N ALA A 366 -28.45 0.99 13.94
CA ALA A 366 -28.73 1.96 12.89
C ALA A 366 -29.76 1.42 11.87
N VAL A 367 -29.60 0.17 11.44
CA VAL A 367 -30.56 -0.48 10.53
C VAL A 367 -31.93 -0.64 11.19
N ARG A 368 -31.98 -1.03 12.48
CA ARG A 368 -33.22 -1.18 13.23
C ARG A 368 -34.00 0.13 13.28
N VAL A 369 -33.38 1.20 13.78
CA VAL A 369 -34.08 2.50 13.97
C VAL A 369 -34.48 3.14 12.64
N LEU A 370 -33.71 2.95 11.57
CA LEU A 370 -34.12 3.45 10.26
C LEU A 370 -35.30 2.66 9.67
N ASN A 371 -35.33 1.34 9.82
CA ASN A 371 -36.50 0.55 9.38
C ASN A 371 -37.77 0.84 10.20
N GLU A 372 -37.60 1.16 11.49
CA GLU A 372 -38.73 1.60 12.33
C GLU A 372 -39.22 2.99 11.93
N GLU A 373 -38.34 3.95 11.68
CA GLU A 373 -38.70 5.30 11.26
C GLU A 373 -39.45 5.34 9.93
N PHE A 374 -39.09 4.45 8.99
CA PHE A 374 -39.72 4.39 7.66
C PHE A 374 -40.62 3.19 7.45
N GLN A 375 -41.13 2.58 8.54
CA GLN A 375 -41.94 1.34 8.47
C GLN A 375 -43.18 1.48 7.58
N ASN A 376 -43.89 2.61 7.57
CA ASN A 376 -45.06 2.85 6.75
C ASN A 376 -44.70 2.88 5.25
N GLU A 377 -43.67 3.64 4.88
CA GLU A 377 -43.24 3.75 3.50
C GLU A 377 -42.67 2.43 2.97
N ILE A 378 -42.10 1.59 3.85
CA ILE A 378 -41.65 0.24 3.50
C ILE A 378 -42.87 -0.69 3.29
N ALA A 379 -43.88 -0.62 4.17
CA ALA A 379 -45.06 -1.42 4.05
C ALA A 379 -45.91 -1.10 2.81
N ASP A 380 -45.92 0.16 2.41
CA ASP A 380 -46.58 0.65 1.19
C ASP A 380 -45.77 0.41 -0.09
N GLY A 381 -44.55 -0.14 0.02
CA GLY A 381 -43.65 -0.38 -1.11
C GLY A 381 -43.02 0.90 -1.71
N ALA A 382 -43.16 2.01 -1.03
CA ALA A 382 -42.60 3.31 -1.43
C ALA A 382 -41.09 3.43 -1.15
N MET A 383 -40.61 2.70 -0.16
CA MET A 383 -39.18 2.57 0.20
C MET A 383 -38.81 1.09 0.35
N PHE A 384 -37.54 0.77 0.13
CA PHE A 384 -36.98 -0.55 0.36
C PHE A 384 -36.51 -0.69 1.81
N PRO A 385 -36.57 -1.90 2.42
CA PRO A 385 -35.94 -2.16 3.72
C PRO A 385 -34.44 -1.80 3.66
N MET A 386 -33.94 -1.13 4.71
CA MET A 386 -32.55 -0.73 4.81
C MET A 386 -31.66 -1.92 5.08
N HIS A 387 -30.58 -1.99 4.31
CA HIS A 387 -29.52 -2.99 4.47
C HIS A 387 -28.19 -2.30 4.62
N ALA A 388 -27.29 -2.93 5.36
CA ALA A 388 -25.91 -2.46 5.52
C ALA A 388 -24.95 -3.31 4.70
N GLU A 389 -24.00 -2.66 4.04
CA GLU A 389 -22.80 -3.29 3.48
C GLU A 389 -21.65 -3.12 4.48
N CYS A 390 -21.18 -4.24 5.05
CA CYS A 390 -20.10 -4.31 6.04
C CYS A 390 -18.77 -4.72 5.41
N GLY A 391 -17.70 -4.80 6.21
CA GLY A 391 -16.36 -5.17 5.73
C GLY A 391 -15.72 -4.09 4.86
N LEU A 392 -16.01 -2.83 5.16
CA LEU A 392 -15.55 -1.66 4.40
C LEU A 392 -14.54 -0.83 5.19
N ALA A 393 -13.81 -0.01 4.45
CA ALA A 393 -12.91 1.00 4.99
C ALA A 393 -13.13 2.33 4.27
N THR A 394 -13.16 3.42 5.03
CA THR A 394 -13.22 4.78 4.51
C THR A 394 -11.83 5.39 4.50
N ILE A 395 -11.44 5.99 3.39
CA ILE A 395 -10.16 6.67 3.21
C ILE A 395 -10.45 8.12 2.84
N ALA A 396 -9.67 9.05 3.39
CA ALA A 396 -9.72 10.45 3.03
C ALA A 396 -8.35 10.98 2.64
N ILE A 397 -8.26 11.68 1.52
CA ILE A 397 -7.13 12.55 1.21
C ILE A 397 -7.47 13.96 1.69
N VAL A 398 -6.53 14.60 2.36
CA VAL A 398 -6.74 15.88 3.03
C VAL A 398 -5.74 16.91 2.56
N GLY A 399 -6.22 18.12 2.27
CA GLY A 399 -5.40 19.28 1.93
C GLY A 399 -6.24 20.46 1.48
N GLU A 400 -6.02 21.61 2.04
CA GLU A 400 -6.81 22.83 1.79
C GLU A 400 -6.57 23.40 0.38
N ASN A 401 -5.39 23.17 -0.19
CA ASN A 401 -5.02 23.65 -1.52
C ASN A 401 -5.58 22.81 -2.68
N MET A 402 -6.34 21.74 -2.41
CA MET A 402 -6.99 20.93 -3.47
C MET A 402 -7.94 21.77 -4.31
N LYS A 403 -8.61 22.75 -3.73
CA LYS A 403 -9.54 23.68 -4.41
C LYS A 403 -8.90 24.41 -5.59
N HIS A 404 -7.61 24.69 -5.51
CA HIS A 404 -6.86 25.44 -6.54
C HIS A 404 -6.03 24.53 -7.46
N ALA A 405 -6.07 23.22 -7.25
CA ALA A 405 -5.28 22.24 -7.99
C ALA A 405 -6.17 21.36 -8.88
N ALA A 406 -6.24 21.71 -10.15
CA ALA A 406 -6.99 20.91 -11.13
C ALA A 406 -6.45 19.48 -11.23
N GLY A 407 -7.33 18.50 -11.46
CA GLY A 407 -6.98 17.12 -11.73
C GLY A 407 -6.76 16.22 -10.51
N ILE A 408 -6.89 16.72 -9.27
CA ILE A 408 -6.67 15.92 -8.05
C ILE A 408 -7.63 14.72 -8.00
N ALA A 409 -8.94 14.94 -8.20
CA ALA A 409 -9.92 13.85 -8.23
C ALA A 409 -9.63 12.86 -9.37
N GLY A 410 -9.27 13.35 -10.57
CA GLY A 410 -8.86 12.50 -11.70
C GLY A 410 -7.63 11.64 -11.36
N LYS A 411 -6.61 12.22 -10.72
CA LYS A 411 -5.41 11.50 -10.26
C LYS A 411 -5.77 10.46 -9.19
N LEU A 412 -6.64 10.81 -8.22
CA LEU A 412 -7.12 9.92 -7.18
C LEU A 412 -7.80 8.68 -7.76
N PHE A 413 -8.91 8.88 -8.49
CA PHE A 413 -9.71 7.77 -9.02
C PHE A 413 -8.97 7.01 -10.12
N GLY A 414 -8.17 7.69 -10.95
CA GLY A 414 -7.32 7.06 -11.95
C GLY A 414 -6.24 6.16 -11.32
N THR A 415 -5.64 6.56 -10.20
CA THR A 415 -4.67 5.74 -9.46
C THR A 415 -5.32 4.48 -8.88
N LEU A 416 -6.49 4.61 -8.25
CA LEU A 416 -7.25 3.48 -7.71
C LEU A 416 -7.68 2.52 -8.82
N GLY A 417 -8.28 3.05 -9.90
CA GLY A 417 -8.78 2.25 -11.02
C GLY A 417 -7.68 1.45 -11.73
N ARG A 418 -6.53 2.08 -12.05
CA ARG A 418 -5.37 1.37 -12.61
C ARG A 418 -4.82 0.28 -11.70
N SER A 419 -5.00 0.43 -10.39
CA SER A 419 -4.60 -0.58 -9.41
C SER A 419 -5.67 -1.65 -9.16
N GLY A 420 -6.77 -1.63 -9.92
CA GLY A 420 -7.88 -2.58 -9.79
C GLY A 420 -8.70 -2.41 -8.50
N ILE A 421 -8.75 -1.20 -7.96
CA ILE A 421 -9.49 -0.89 -6.74
C ILE A 421 -10.80 -0.22 -7.12
N SER A 422 -11.92 -0.86 -6.75
CA SER A 422 -13.26 -0.30 -6.92
C SER A 422 -13.61 0.63 -5.76
N VAL A 423 -14.09 1.82 -6.08
CA VAL A 423 -14.65 2.77 -5.12
C VAL A 423 -16.15 2.53 -5.02
N ILE A 424 -16.64 2.24 -3.82
CA ILE A 424 -18.05 1.90 -3.54
C ILE A 424 -18.88 3.17 -3.39
N ALA A 425 -18.38 4.15 -2.64
CA ALA A 425 -19.00 5.46 -2.45
C ALA A 425 -17.92 6.52 -2.31
N CYS A 426 -18.26 7.78 -2.64
CA CYS A 426 -17.37 8.91 -2.42
C CYS A 426 -18.15 10.15 -1.98
N ALA A 427 -17.47 11.04 -1.26
CA ALA A 427 -17.99 12.34 -0.87
C ALA A 427 -16.90 13.41 -1.00
N GLN A 428 -17.25 14.54 -1.63
CA GLN A 428 -16.40 15.72 -1.74
C GLN A 428 -17.29 16.95 -1.51
N GLY A 429 -16.98 17.72 -0.49
CA GLY A 429 -17.70 18.95 -0.19
C GLY A 429 -17.24 20.14 -1.05
N ALA A 430 -18.04 21.21 -1.11
CA ALA A 430 -17.68 22.42 -1.82
C ALA A 430 -16.48 23.17 -1.22
N SER A 431 -16.10 22.87 0.02
CA SER A 431 -14.86 23.36 0.65
C SER A 431 -13.60 22.78 0.03
N GLU A 432 -13.71 21.57 -0.57
CA GLU A 432 -12.61 20.83 -1.22
C GLU A 432 -11.39 20.60 -0.31
N THR A 433 -11.61 20.52 1.01
CA THR A 433 -10.54 20.27 1.99
C THR A 433 -10.23 18.80 2.17
N ASN A 434 -11.20 17.92 1.81
CA ASN A 434 -11.01 16.51 1.75
C ASN A 434 -11.79 15.88 0.58
N ILE A 435 -11.32 14.72 0.12
CA ILE A 435 -12.08 13.78 -0.69
C ILE A 435 -12.07 12.47 0.07
N SER A 436 -13.24 12.04 0.54
CA SER A 436 -13.43 10.77 1.22
C SER A 436 -14.09 9.74 0.32
N PHE A 437 -13.66 8.50 0.41
CA PHE A 437 -14.20 7.41 -0.38
C PHE A 437 -14.11 6.08 0.35
N VAL A 438 -14.98 5.14 -0.04
CA VAL A 438 -15.13 3.84 0.61
C VAL A 438 -14.66 2.74 -0.34
N VAL A 439 -13.88 1.80 0.20
CA VAL A 439 -13.40 0.60 -0.46
C VAL A 439 -13.64 -0.63 0.41
N LYS A 440 -13.57 -1.85 -0.14
CA LYS A 440 -13.53 -3.07 0.68
C LYS A 440 -12.30 -3.08 1.58
N SER A 441 -12.44 -3.56 2.81
CA SER A 441 -11.34 -3.61 3.80
C SER A 441 -10.09 -4.32 3.29
N ASP A 442 -10.24 -5.37 2.46
CA ASP A 442 -9.12 -6.10 1.84
C ASP A 442 -8.23 -5.21 0.95
N PHE A 443 -8.80 -4.14 0.39
CA PHE A 443 -8.08 -3.19 -0.45
C PHE A 443 -7.54 -1.98 0.32
N LEU A 444 -7.83 -1.83 1.62
CA LEU A 444 -7.41 -0.66 2.40
C LEU A 444 -5.90 -0.41 2.29
N ARG A 445 -5.09 -1.42 2.61
CA ARG A 445 -3.63 -1.29 2.59
C ARG A 445 -3.09 -0.97 1.19
N LYS A 446 -3.64 -1.62 0.16
CA LYS A 446 -3.27 -1.37 -1.23
C LYS A 446 -3.61 0.06 -1.63
N SER A 447 -4.83 0.52 -1.29
CA SER A 447 -5.28 1.89 -1.57
C SER A 447 -4.37 2.94 -0.93
N LEU A 448 -4.05 2.78 0.36
CA LEU A 448 -3.15 3.70 1.06
C LEU A 448 -1.77 3.77 0.41
N ASN A 449 -1.18 2.62 0.03
CA ASN A 449 0.14 2.58 -0.61
C ASN A 449 0.13 3.28 -1.97
N VAL A 450 -0.81 2.93 -2.87
CA VAL A 450 -0.84 3.53 -4.23
C VAL A 450 -1.10 5.03 -4.20
N LEU A 451 -1.92 5.49 -3.26
CA LEU A 451 -2.20 6.92 -3.09
C LEU A 451 -1.01 7.66 -2.49
N HIS A 452 -0.38 7.09 -1.46
CA HIS A 452 0.79 7.70 -0.85
C HIS A 452 1.94 7.82 -1.86
N ASP A 453 2.21 6.76 -2.62
CA ASP A 453 3.16 6.79 -3.74
C ASP A 453 2.80 7.89 -4.76
N SER A 454 1.54 7.92 -5.18
CA SER A 454 1.09 8.85 -6.21
C SER A 454 1.18 10.32 -5.78
N PHE A 455 0.90 10.63 -4.50
CA PHE A 455 0.80 12.02 -4.04
C PHE A 455 2.02 12.52 -3.27
N PHE A 456 2.78 11.65 -2.59
CA PHE A 456 3.86 12.06 -1.68
C PHE A 456 5.24 11.56 -2.06
N LEU A 457 5.32 10.41 -2.75
CA LEU A 457 6.59 9.81 -3.18
C LEU A 457 6.83 10.00 -4.67
N SER A 458 6.34 11.08 -5.26
CA SER A 458 6.52 11.36 -6.68
C SER A 458 7.99 11.45 -7.14
N GLU A 459 8.95 11.35 -6.22
CA GLU A 459 10.37 11.20 -6.55
C GLU A 459 10.72 9.79 -7.05
N TYR A 460 9.97 8.74 -6.63
CA TYR A 460 10.26 7.35 -7.01
C TYR A 460 9.00 6.59 -7.41
N LYS A 461 9.02 6.04 -8.62
CA LYS A 461 8.04 5.04 -9.07
C LYS A 461 8.49 3.67 -8.55
N VAL A 462 7.60 2.90 -7.92
CA VAL A 462 7.92 1.57 -7.40
C VAL A 462 7.26 0.49 -8.25
N LEU A 463 8.04 -0.49 -8.72
CA LEU A 463 7.54 -1.74 -9.30
C LEU A 463 7.87 -2.90 -8.36
N ASN A 464 6.88 -3.71 -8.03
CA ASN A 464 7.03 -4.86 -7.14
C ASN A 464 7.11 -6.13 -7.98
N LEU A 465 8.29 -6.78 -7.97
CA LEU A 465 8.63 -7.88 -8.85
C LEU A 465 8.49 -9.22 -8.14
N PHE A 466 7.77 -10.16 -8.76
CA PHE A 466 7.73 -11.57 -8.40
C PHE A 466 8.48 -12.36 -9.49
N ILE A 467 9.69 -12.83 -9.20
CA ILE A 467 10.55 -13.51 -10.17
C ILE A 467 10.42 -15.01 -10.00
N CYS A 468 9.89 -15.69 -11.02
CA CYS A 468 9.77 -17.13 -11.08
C CYS A 468 10.83 -17.73 -12.02
N GLY A 469 11.63 -18.63 -11.48
CA GLY A 469 12.77 -19.25 -12.19
C GLY A 469 14.08 -18.52 -11.94
N VAL A 470 14.94 -19.15 -11.11
CA VAL A 470 16.29 -18.63 -10.72
C VAL A 470 17.43 -19.38 -11.40
N GLY A 471 17.12 -20.00 -12.54
CA GLY A 471 18.12 -20.64 -13.39
C GLY A 471 19.03 -19.63 -14.09
N THR A 472 19.52 -20.01 -15.28
CA THR A 472 20.51 -19.21 -16.02
C THR A 472 20.03 -17.80 -16.35
N VAL A 473 18.79 -17.63 -16.83
CA VAL A 473 18.24 -16.30 -17.19
C VAL A 473 17.83 -15.52 -15.95
N GLY A 474 17.00 -16.11 -15.06
CA GLY A 474 16.51 -15.40 -13.89
C GLY A 474 17.61 -15.02 -12.89
N GLY A 475 18.64 -15.89 -12.73
CA GLY A 475 19.79 -15.53 -11.89
C GLY A 475 20.57 -14.32 -12.44
N LYS A 476 20.72 -14.21 -13.77
CA LYS A 476 21.35 -13.04 -14.40
C LYS A 476 20.46 -11.81 -14.36
N LEU A 477 19.15 -11.97 -14.42
CA LEU A 477 18.21 -10.85 -14.23
C LEU A 477 18.35 -10.25 -12.83
N ILE A 478 18.35 -11.09 -11.77
CA ILE A 478 18.51 -10.63 -10.38
C ILE A 478 19.85 -9.89 -10.21
N GLU A 479 20.93 -10.40 -10.81
CA GLU A 479 22.24 -9.76 -10.81
C GLU A 479 22.18 -8.37 -11.48
N GLN A 480 21.52 -8.25 -12.63
CA GLN A 480 21.36 -6.99 -13.36
C GLN A 480 20.51 -5.98 -12.56
N ILE A 481 19.39 -6.44 -11.95
CA ILE A 481 18.56 -5.58 -11.07
C ILE A 481 19.39 -5.03 -9.92
N LYS A 482 20.17 -5.89 -9.25
CA LYS A 482 21.04 -5.50 -8.14
C LYS A 482 22.07 -4.45 -8.58
N ASN A 483 22.77 -4.70 -9.68
CA ASN A 483 23.84 -3.82 -10.17
C ASN A 483 23.33 -2.44 -10.61
N GLN A 484 22.09 -2.35 -11.12
CA GLN A 484 21.51 -1.12 -11.62
C GLN A 484 20.64 -0.39 -10.59
N TYR A 485 20.43 -0.96 -9.41
CA TYR A 485 19.49 -0.43 -8.41
C TYR A 485 19.77 1.03 -8.07
N ALA A 486 21.02 1.37 -7.75
CA ALA A 486 21.41 2.72 -7.37
C ALA A 486 21.23 3.73 -8.53
N ASP A 487 21.65 3.36 -9.74
CA ASP A 487 21.52 4.20 -10.93
C ASP A 487 20.06 4.46 -11.32
N LEU A 488 19.18 3.44 -11.21
CA LEU A 488 17.76 3.59 -11.45
C LEU A 488 17.09 4.52 -10.42
N MET A 489 17.47 4.40 -9.16
CA MET A 489 16.99 5.29 -8.10
C MET A 489 17.40 6.74 -8.38
N GLU A 490 18.63 6.99 -8.77
CA GLU A 490 19.15 8.33 -9.00
C GLU A 490 18.63 8.97 -10.28
N ARG A 491 18.79 8.28 -11.43
CA ARG A 491 18.47 8.83 -12.76
C ARG A 491 16.99 8.76 -13.12
N SER A 492 16.35 7.63 -12.88
CA SER A 492 14.99 7.36 -13.35
C SER A 492 13.95 7.52 -12.28
N LYS A 493 14.39 7.82 -11.03
CA LYS A 493 13.50 7.83 -9.87
C LYS A 493 12.62 6.57 -9.80
N LEU A 494 13.23 5.42 -10.11
CA LEU A 494 12.56 4.12 -10.17
C LEU A 494 13.16 3.16 -9.15
N LYS A 495 12.31 2.61 -8.28
CA LYS A 495 12.64 1.53 -7.35
C LYS A 495 12.10 0.20 -7.88
N LEU A 496 12.99 -0.73 -8.19
CA LEU A 496 12.63 -2.13 -8.46
C LEU A 496 12.68 -2.90 -7.14
N ASN A 497 11.52 -3.25 -6.60
CA ASN A 497 11.37 -3.94 -5.33
C ASN A 497 11.09 -5.42 -5.58
N VAL A 498 12.06 -6.31 -5.37
CA VAL A 498 11.84 -7.76 -5.54
C VAL A 498 11.16 -8.29 -4.28
N VAL A 499 9.88 -8.61 -4.37
CA VAL A 499 9.01 -9.03 -3.25
C VAL A 499 8.75 -10.53 -3.21
N GLY A 500 9.10 -11.24 -4.28
CA GLY A 500 8.99 -12.71 -4.35
C GLY A 500 10.02 -13.31 -5.30
N ILE A 501 10.61 -14.41 -4.90
CA ILE A 501 11.50 -15.22 -5.73
C ILE A 501 11.08 -16.68 -5.59
N ALA A 502 10.85 -17.35 -6.73
CA ALA A 502 10.48 -18.78 -6.77
C ALA A 502 11.41 -19.59 -7.66
N SER A 503 11.73 -20.79 -7.21
CA SER A 503 12.37 -21.87 -7.98
C SER A 503 11.32 -22.92 -8.39
N SER A 504 11.77 -24.04 -8.96
CA SER A 504 10.90 -25.20 -9.25
C SER A 504 10.42 -25.93 -7.97
N LYS A 505 10.96 -25.62 -6.81
CA LYS A 505 10.70 -26.36 -5.56
C LYS A 505 10.26 -25.47 -4.40
N ASN A 506 10.82 -24.26 -4.30
CA ASN A 506 10.69 -23.39 -3.15
C ASN A 506 10.38 -21.96 -3.59
N ALA A 507 9.79 -21.17 -2.69
CA ALA A 507 9.57 -19.74 -2.90
C ALA A 507 9.78 -18.96 -1.61
N ILE A 508 10.28 -17.73 -1.74
CA ILE A 508 10.44 -16.76 -0.65
C ILE A 508 9.70 -15.48 -0.99
N PHE A 509 9.10 -14.87 0.02
CA PHE A 509 8.33 -13.64 -0.14
C PHE A 509 8.63 -12.67 0.98
N ASN A 510 8.78 -11.40 0.64
CA ASN A 510 8.84 -10.31 1.61
C ASN A 510 8.19 -9.07 0.99
N ARG A 511 7.12 -8.59 1.61
CA ARG A 511 6.36 -7.42 1.12
C ARG A 511 7.20 -6.14 1.03
N ASP A 512 8.21 -6.01 1.89
CA ASP A 512 9.09 -4.84 1.96
C ASP A 512 10.31 -4.94 1.03
N GLY A 513 10.49 -6.09 0.39
CA GLY A 513 11.61 -6.42 -0.49
C GLY A 513 12.54 -7.48 0.10
N LEU A 514 13.08 -8.32 -0.77
CA LEU A 514 14.03 -9.39 -0.44
C LEU A 514 15.47 -8.86 -0.49
N ASP A 515 16.33 -9.42 0.35
CA ASP A 515 17.79 -9.23 0.25
C ASP A 515 18.34 -10.04 -0.93
N LEU A 516 18.77 -9.33 -1.97
CA LEU A 516 19.30 -9.95 -3.20
C LEU A 516 20.75 -10.47 -3.05
N GLU A 517 21.41 -10.25 -1.92
CA GLU A 517 22.73 -10.84 -1.66
C GLU A 517 22.59 -12.31 -1.27
N ASN A 518 21.68 -12.62 -0.37
CA ASN A 518 21.55 -13.93 0.27
C ASN A 518 20.36 -14.76 -0.22
N TYR A 519 19.59 -14.27 -1.21
CA TYR A 519 18.34 -14.90 -1.66
C TYR A 519 18.47 -16.38 -2.01
N ARG A 520 19.63 -16.84 -2.52
CA ARG A 520 19.83 -18.25 -2.92
C ARG A 520 19.85 -19.19 -1.71
N GLU A 521 20.45 -18.75 -0.61
CA GLU A 521 20.50 -19.51 0.64
C GLU A 521 19.12 -19.50 1.32
N GLU A 522 18.48 -18.34 1.39
CA GLU A 522 17.12 -18.21 1.91
C GLU A 522 16.14 -19.08 1.13
N LEU A 523 16.19 -19.05 -0.21
CA LEU A 523 15.34 -19.84 -1.09
C LEU A 523 15.56 -21.36 -0.89
N LYS A 524 16.80 -21.78 -0.68
CA LYS A 524 17.13 -23.21 -0.44
C LYS A 524 16.56 -23.71 0.89
N ASN A 525 16.51 -22.85 1.89
CA ASN A 525 16.05 -23.14 3.26
C ASN A 525 14.55 -22.85 3.48
N SER A 526 13.83 -22.37 2.46
CA SER A 526 12.41 -22.02 2.56
C SER A 526 11.50 -23.24 2.32
N ASP A 527 10.22 -23.07 2.64
CA ASP A 527 9.19 -24.10 2.44
C ASP A 527 8.98 -24.45 0.97
N PRO A 528 8.61 -25.71 0.65
CA PRO A 528 8.23 -26.12 -0.68
C PRO A 528 7.05 -25.32 -1.23
N SER A 529 7.11 -24.99 -2.51
CA SER A 529 6.05 -24.22 -3.18
C SER A 529 5.68 -24.87 -4.52
N THR A 530 4.38 -24.84 -4.84
CA THR A 530 3.85 -25.22 -6.15
C THR A 530 3.42 -23.98 -6.93
N PRO A 531 3.17 -24.09 -8.25
CA PRO A 531 2.64 -22.97 -9.03
C PRO A 531 1.35 -22.39 -8.44
N GLU A 532 0.44 -23.23 -7.93
CA GLU A 532 -0.83 -22.78 -7.31
C GLU A 532 -0.57 -22.01 -6.03
N VAL A 533 0.30 -22.50 -5.15
CA VAL A 533 0.70 -21.82 -3.91
C VAL A 533 1.37 -20.49 -4.23
N LEU A 534 2.22 -20.46 -5.26
CA LEU A 534 2.85 -19.21 -5.74
C LEU A 534 1.78 -18.17 -6.16
N ARG A 535 0.82 -18.59 -7.00
CA ARG A 535 -0.29 -17.73 -7.42
C ARG A 535 -1.07 -17.22 -6.21
N ASP A 536 -1.54 -18.11 -5.34
CA ASP A 536 -2.40 -17.77 -4.22
C ASP A 536 -1.69 -16.84 -3.24
N THR A 537 -0.39 -17.02 -3.02
CA THR A 537 0.43 -16.12 -2.21
C THR A 537 0.54 -14.74 -2.85
N ILE A 538 0.82 -14.64 -4.16
CA ILE A 538 0.89 -13.35 -4.87
C ILE A 538 -0.44 -12.60 -4.76
N LEU A 539 -1.56 -13.31 -4.96
CA LEU A 539 -2.90 -12.71 -4.86
C LEU A 539 -3.23 -12.28 -3.42
N ALA A 540 -2.91 -13.10 -2.42
CA ALA A 540 -3.11 -12.78 -1.01
C ALA A 540 -2.24 -11.59 -0.55
N MET A 541 -1.02 -11.46 -1.06
CA MET A 541 -0.17 -10.31 -0.80
C MET A 541 -0.80 -9.00 -1.30
N ASN A 542 -1.57 -9.03 -2.38
CA ASN A 542 -2.31 -7.89 -2.93
C ASN A 542 -1.48 -6.59 -2.96
N ILE A 543 -0.31 -6.64 -3.57
CA ILE A 543 0.63 -5.50 -3.66
C ILE A 543 0.35 -4.70 -4.94
N PHE A 544 0.42 -3.37 -4.85
CA PHE A 544 0.27 -2.48 -6.02
C PHE A 544 1.46 -2.58 -6.98
N ASN A 545 1.26 -2.17 -8.25
CA ASN A 545 2.28 -2.20 -9.29
C ASN A 545 3.05 -3.54 -9.34
N SER A 546 2.30 -4.64 -9.19
CA SER A 546 2.86 -5.99 -9.20
C SER A 546 3.19 -6.44 -10.62
N VAL A 547 4.37 -7.00 -10.79
CA VAL A 547 4.85 -7.59 -12.05
C VAL A 547 5.33 -9.01 -11.78
N PHE A 548 4.70 -9.98 -12.41
CA PHE A 548 5.15 -11.37 -12.41
C PHE A 548 6.12 -11.59 -13.57
N VAL A 549 7.32 -12.02 -13.26
CA VAL A 549 8.40 -12.21 -14.23
C VAL A 549 8.70 -13.70 -14.34
N ASP A 550 8.29 -14.33 -15.45
CA ASP A 550 8.52 -15.76 -15.69
C ASP A 550 9.78 -15.99 -16.52
N CYS A 551 10.82 -16.50 -15.86
CA CYS A 551 12.08 -16.95 -16.43
C CYS A 551 12.17 -18.48 -16.51
N THR A 552 11.03 -19.20 -16.52
CA THR A 552 10.95 -20.67 -16.59
C THR A 552 10.65 -21.16 -18.02
N ALA A 553 10.59 -22.47 -18.17
CA ALA A 553 10.03 -23.15 -19.34
C ALA A 553 8.83 -24.07 -18.93
N SER A 554 8.20 -23.76 -17.78
CA SER A 554 7.13 -24.57 -17.20
C SER A 554 5.77 -24.22 -17.81
N LYS A 555 5.03 -25.26 -18.22
CA LYS A 555 3.64 -25.12 -18.67
C LYS A 555 2.70 -24.73 -17.52
N ASP A 556 2.95 -25.25 -16.33
CA ASP A 556 2.13 -24.99 -15.14
C ASP A 556 2.27 -23.56 -14.66
N VAL A 557 3.48 -22.97 -14.75
CA VAL A 557 3.70 -21.55 -14.47
C VAL A 557 3.00 -20.67 -15.52
N ALA A 558 3.08 -21.01 -16.81
CA ALA A 558 2.40 -20.26 -17.85
C ALA A 558 0.86 -20.28 -17.70
N ALA A 559 0.29 -21.35 -17.13
CA ALA A 559 -1.13 -21.48 -16.85
C ALA A 559 -1.65 -20.47 -15.80
N LEU A 560 -0.77 -19.90 -14.98
CA LEU A 560 -1.14 -18.92 -13.96
C LEU A 560 -1.48 -17.53 -14.54
N TYR A 561 -1.04 -17.23 -15.75
CA TYR A 561 -1.06 -15.87 -16.31
C TYR A 561 -2.46 -15.27 -16.36
N GLN A 562 -3.48 -16.05 -16.75
CA GLN A 562 -4.85 -15.55 -16.85
C GLN A 562 -5.34 -15.04 -15.48
N SER A 563 -5.17 -15.84 -14.43
CA SER A 563 -5.58 -15.46 -13.07
C SER A 563 -4.81 -14.25 -12.55
N LEU A 564 -3.51 -14.17 -12.81
CA LEU A 564 -2.69 -13.03 -12.39
C LEU A 564 -3.10 -11.73 -13.10
N LEU A 565 -3.33 -11.77 -14.42
CA LEU A 565 -3.82 -10.62 -15.20
C LEU A 565 -5.19 -10.14 -14.71
N GLU A 566 -6.11 -11.05 -14.40
CA GLU A 566 -7.44 -10.74 -13.86
C GLU A 566 -7.37 -10.01 -12.51
N HIS A 567 -6.28 -10.18 -11.76
CA HIS A 567 -6.03 -9.52 -10.48
C HIS A 567 -5.02 -8.35 -10.58
N ASN A 568 -4.90 -7.75 -11.76
CA ASN A 568 -4.08 -6.56 -12.02
C ASN A 568 -2.57 -6.75 -11.78
N VAL A 569 -2.06 -7.96 -12.00
CA VAL A 569 -0.63 -8.27 -12.02
C VAL A 569 -0.15 -8.27 -13.47
N SER A 570 0.80 -7.42 -13.82
CA SER A 570 1.44 -7.42 -15.15
C SER A 570 2.32 -8.65 -15.33
N ILE A 571 2.42 -9.16 -16.55
CA ILE A 571 3.22 -10.36 -16.88
C ILE A 571 4.37 -9.99 -17.81
N ILE A 572 5.56 -10.42 -17.44
CA ILE A 572 6.75 -10.43 -18.32
C ILE A 572 7.23 -11.87 -18.44
N ALA A 573 7.25 -12.39 -19.65
CA ALA A 573 7.56 -13.80 -19.88
C ALA A 573 8.76 -14.00 -20.83
N ALA A 574 9.79 -14.67 -20.33
CA ALA A 574 10.78 -15.33 -21.17
C ALA A 574 10.27 -16.73 -21.62
N ASN A 575 9.25 -17.23 -20.95
CA ASN A 575 8.57 -18.49 -21.26
C ASN A 575 7.70 -18.34 -22.51
N LYS A 576 8.01 -19.10 -23.56
CA LYS A 576 7.33 -19.04 -24.86
C LYS A 576 5.97 -19.73 -24.90
N ILE A 577 5.65 -20.57 -23.90
CA ILE A 577 4.51 -21.48 -23.95
C ILE A 577 3.19 -20.72 -24.12
N ALA A 578 2.96 -19.70 -23.30
CA ALA A 578 1.70 -18.93 -23.37
C ALA A 578 1.51 -18.20 -24.70
N ALA A 579 2.56 -17.56 -25.22
CA ALA A 579 2.50 -16.80 -26.47
C ALA A 579 2.41 -17.69 -27.73
N SER A 580 2.91 -18.95 -27.64
CA SER A 580 2.83 -19.95 -28.72
C SER A 580 1.78 -21.05 -28.49
N SER A 581 0.95 -20.95 -27.45
CA SER A 581 -0.18 -21.87 -27.21
C SER A 581 -1.30 -21.70 -28.25
N GLU A 582 -2.43 -22.36 -28.09
CA GLU A 582 -3.60 -22.14 -28.94
C GLU A 582 -3.95 -20.66 -29.07
N TYR A 583 -4.34 -20.23 -30.25
CA TYR A 583 -4.58 -18.81 -30.56
C TYR A 583 -5.61 -18.17 -29.60
N GLU A 584 -6.67 -18.90 -29.26
CA GLU A 584 -7.70 -18.43 -28.33
C GLU A 584 -7.14 -18.11 -26.94
N ASN A 585 -6.20 -18.90 -26.45
CA ASN A 585 -5.54 -18.65 -25.17
C ASN A 585 -4.65 -17.39 -25.23
N TYR A 586 -3.83 -17.29 -26.28
CA TYR A 586 -3.00 -16.12 -26.53
C TYR A 586 -3.85 -14.84 -26.61
N GLU A 587 -4.93 -14.86 -27.41
CA GLU A 587 -5.83 -13.73 -27.61
C GLU A 587 -6.54 -13.34 -26.30
N ARG A 588 -7.00 -14.32 -25.51
CA ARG A 588 -7.61 -14.10 -24.21
C ARG A 588 -6.67 -13.38 -23.25
N LEU A 589 -5.40 -13.81 -23.15
CA LEU A 589 -4.40 -13.16 -22.30
C LEU A 589 -4.16 -11.70 -22.72
N LYS A 590 -4.03 -11.43 -24.03
CA LYS A 590 -3.88 -10.07 -24.57
C LYS A 590 -5.09 -9.19 -24.26
N LYS A 591 -6.31 -9.71 -24.47
CA LYS A 591 -7.57 -9.00 -24.17
C LYS A 591 -7.72 -8.71 -22.68
N THR A 592 -7.44 -9.70 -21.83
CA THR A 592 -7.50 -9.51 -20.38
C THR A 592 -6.53 -8.44 -19.91
N ALA A 593 -5.29 -8.46 -20.42
CA ALA A 593 -4.30 -7.43 -20.08
C ALA A 593 -4.80 -6.01 -20.43
N ILE A 594 -5.36 -5.81 -21.64
CA ILE A 594 -5.92 -4.54 -22.07
C ILE A 594 -7.10 -4.13 -21.18
N GLN A 595 -8.05 -5.02 -20.93
CA GLN A 595 -9.24 -4.74 -20.12
C GLN A 595 -8.90 -4.37 -18.67
N ARG A 596 -7.85 -4.96 -18.13
CA ARG A 596 -7.39 -4.70 -16.75
C ARG A 596 -6.40 -3.54 -16.63
N GLY A 597 -5.96 -2.96 -17.75
CA GLY A 597 -4.96 -1.90 -17.77
C GLY A 597 -3.59 -2.35 -17.28
N VAL A 598 -3.26 -3.63 -17.45
CA VAL A 598 -1.95 -4.22 -17.17
C VAL A 598 -1.29 -4.68 -18.47
N VAL A 599 -0.03 -5.09 -18.41
CA VAL A 599 0.70 -5.49 -19.61
C VAL A 599 1.03 -6.99 -19.60
N PHE A 600 1.02 -7.58 -20.80
CA PHE A 600 1.58 -8.90 -21.07
C PHE A 600 2.69 -8.72 -22.11
N ARG A 601 3.97 -8.79 -21.66
CA ARG A 601 5.19 -8.59 -22.46
C ARG A 601 6.01 -9.87 -22.55
N PHE A 602 6.51 -10.19 -23.74
CA PHE A 602 7.27 -11.40 -24.01
C PHE A 602 8.30 -11.21 -25.14
N GLU A 603 8.97 -10.04 -25.19
CA GLU A 603 9.97 -9.68 -26.20
C GLU A 603 11.02 -10.77 -26.37
N THR A 604 11.49 -11.35 -25.25
CA THR A 604 12.57 -12.34 -25.25
C THR A 604 12.18 -13.73 -25.77
N ASN A 605 10.91 -13.90 -26.13
CA ASN A 605 10.46 -15.15 -26.75
C ASN A 605 11.04 -15.31 -28.16
N VAL A 606 11.42 -14.20 -28.82
CA VAL A 606 12.05 -14.23 -30.15
C VAL A 606 13.29 -13.32 -30.15
N GLY A 607 14.44 -13.87 -30.53
CA GLY A 607 15.68 -13.08 -30.69
C GLY A 607 16.35 -12.63 -29.39
N ALA A 608 16.11 -13.29 -28.27
CA ALA A 608 16.68 -12.96 -26.96
C ALA A 608 16.42 -11.48 -26.55
N GLY A 609 17.41 -10.62 -26.60
CA GLY A 609 17.27 -9.20 -26.26
C GLY A 609 17.02 -8.27 -27.45
N LEU A 610 16.86 -8.81 -28.66
CA LEU A 610 16.60 -7.98 -29.85
C LEU A 610 15.18 -7.41 -29.80
N PRO A 611 14.98 -6.12 -30.17
CA PRO A 611 13.68 -5.45 -30.13
C PRO A 611 12.82 -5.81 -31.36
N ILE A 612 12.35 -7.04 -31.46
CA ILE A 612 11.63 -7.55 -32.64
C ILE A 612 10.11 -7.39 -32.44
N ILE A 613 9.56 -7.93 -31.36
CA ILE A 613 8.12 -7.91 -31.08
C ILE A 613 7.66 -6.48 -30.81
N GLY A 614 8.43 -5.71 -30.05
CA GLY A 614 8.16 -4.28 -29.82
C GLY A 614 8.11 -3.50 -31.12
N THR A 615 9.08 -3.70 -32.00
CA THR A 615 9.12 -3.03 -33.32
C THR A 615 7.91 -3.40 -34.19
N ILE A 616 7.50 -4.67 -34.24
CA ILE A 616 6.30 -5.12 -34.96
C ILE A 616 5.05 -4.41 -34.38
N ASN A 617 4.93 -4.35 -33.07
CA ASN A 617 3.79 -3.68 -32.41
C ASN A 617 3.78 -2.17 -32.71
N ASP A 618 4.92 -1.50 -32.67
CA ASP A 618 5.03 -0.05 -32.95
C ASP A 618 4.65 0.27 -34.40
N LEU A 619 5.11 -0.55 -35.34
CA LEU A 619 4.72 -0.42 -36.76
C LEU A 619 3.21 -0.56 -36.92
N ARG A 620 2.60 -1.60 -36.38
CA ARG A 620 1.15 -1.85 -36.45
C ARG A 620 0.34 -0.76 -35.75
N ASN A 621 0.75 -0.37 -34.56
CA ASN A 621 0.06 0.67 -33.78
C ASN A 621 0.13 2.04 -34.47
N SER A 622 1.17 2.29 -35.26
CA SER A 622 1.27 3.49 -36.12
C SER A 622 0.52 3.37 -37.47
N GLY A 623 -0.23 2.28 -37.68
CA GLY A 623 -1.04 2.06 -38.87
C GLY A 623 -0.30 1.43 -40.06
N ASP A 624 0.91 0.88 -39.84
CA ASP A 624 1.62 0.11 -40.88
C ASP A 624 1.13 -1.34 -40.90
N LYS A 625 1.31 -2.01 -41.99
CA LYS A 625 0.92 -3.44 -42.16
C LYS A 625 2.12 -4.28 -42.50
N ILE A 626 2.32 -5.31 -41.71
CA ILE A 626 3.37 -6.30 -41.97
C ILE A 626 2.92 -7.20 -43.11
N LEU A 627 3.64 -7.20 -44.24
CA LEU A 627 3.33 -8.00 -45.41
C LEU A 627 4.10 -9.34 -45.42
N LYS A 628 5.37 -9.27 -45.04
CA LYS A 628 6.26 -10.44 -45.04
C LYS A 628 7.26 -10.36 -43.86
N ILE A 629 7.54 -11.50 -43.27
CA ILE A 629 8.66 -11.69 -42.34
C ILE A 629 9.55 -12.80 -42.88
N GLU A 630 10.83 -12.56 -42.99
CA GLU A 630 11.85 -13.59 -43.25
C GLU A 630 12.87 -13.55 -42.11
N ALA A 631 13.16 -14.71 -41.53
CA ALA A 631 14.02 -14.71 -40.36
C ALA A 631 14.86 -15.99 -40.20
N VAL A 632 16.09 -15.81 -39.72
CA VAL A 632 16.93 -16.90 -39.20
C VAL A 632 16.89 -16.77 -37.67
N LEU A 633 16.13 -17.67 -37.00
CA LEU A 633 15.76 -17.59 -35.58
C LEU A 633 16.42 -18.62 -34.68
N SER A 634 17.25 -19.53 -35.27
CA SER A 634 18.00 -20.54 -34.52
C SER A 634 19.50 -20.31 -34.63
N GLY A 635 20.12 -19.91 -33.52
CA GLY A 635 21.58 -19.79 -33.44
C GLY A 635 22.29 -21.15 -33.67
N THR A 636 21.73 -22.25 -33.19
CA THR A 636 22.23 -23.63 -33.38
C THR A 636 22.27 -24.00 -34.85
N LEU A 637 21.13 -23.84 -35.55
CA LEU A 637 21.05 -24.17 -36.97
C LEU A 637 21.92 -23.25 -37.83
N ASN A 638 21.96 -21.95 -37.49
CA ASN A 638 22.85 -21.02 -38.19
C ASN A 638 24.33 -21.39 -38.02
N PHE A 639 24.75 -21.81 -36.83
CA PHE A 639 26.11 -22.32 -36.58
C PHE A 639 26.40 -23.57 -37.42
N ILE A 640 25.50 -24.59 -37.41
CA ILE A 640 25.65 -25.81 -38.16
C ILE A 640 25.87 -25.53 -39.66
N PHE A 641 25.02 -24.69 -40.27
CA PHE A 641 25.10 -24.38 -41.70
C PHE A 641 26.21 -23.37 -42.06
N ASN A 642 26.80 -22.70 -41.11
CA ASN A 642 28.03 -21.92 -41.30
C ASN A 642 29.31 -22.80 -41.18
N ALA A 643 29.27 -23.86 -40.37
CA ALA A 643 30.43 -24.75 -40.12
C ALA A 643 30.59 -25.86 -41.13
N ILE A 644 29.46 -26.29 -41.76
CA ILE A 644 29.50 -27.36 -42.78
C ILE A 644 30.41 -26.95 -43.95
N SER A 645 31.35 -27.86 -44.35
CA SER A 645 32.30 -27.62 -45.41
C SER A 645 32.72 -28.94 -46.05
N GLY A 646 33.56 -28.89 -47.11
CA GLY A 646 34.13 -30.10 -47.73
C GLY A 646 35.06 -30.92 -46.81
N VAL A 647 35.44 -30.34 -45.65
CA VAL A 647 36.32 -30.99 -44.66
C VAL A 647 35.52 -31.35 -43.40
N VAL A 648 34.45 -30.64 -43.09
CA VAL A 648 33.63 -30.86 -41.90
C VAL A 648 32.23 -31.33 -42.35
N PRO A 649 31.87 -32.60 -42.21
CA PRO A 649 30.59 -33.16 -42.63
C PRO A 649 29.45 -32.69 -41.69
N PHE A 650 28.21 -32.85 -42.15
CA PHE A 650 27.02 -32.42 -41.42
C PHE A 650 26.94 -33.01 -40.00
N SER A 651 27.17 -34.34 -39.87
CA SER A 651 27.13 -34.99 -38.57
C SER A 651 28.14 -34.43 -37.59
N GLU A 652 29.32 -34.05 -38.05
CA GLU A 652 30.38 -33.44 -37.24
C GLU A 652 30.01 -31.99 -36.83
N THR A 653 29.37 -31.20 -37.73
CA THR A 653 28.92 -29.84 -37.36
C THR A 653 27.85 -29.89 -36.28
N VAL A 654 26.95 -30.90 -36.28
CA VAL A 654 25.98 -31.11 -35.20
C VAL A 654 26.69 -31.47 -33.90
N ARG A 655 27.74 -32.25 -33.91
CA ARG A 655 28.55 -32.61 -32.75
C ARG A 655 29.28 -31.38 -32.21
N MET A 656 29.92 -30.62 -33.07
CA MET A 656 30.58 -29.36 -32.71
C MET A 656 29.62 -28.35 -32.08
N ALA A 657 28.36 -28.27 -32.56
CA ALA A 657 27.35 -27.39 -31.96
C ALA A 657 27.05 -27.79 -30.53
N LYS A 658 26.94 -29.10 -30.24
CA LYS A 658 26.74 -29.62 -28.89
C LYS A 658 27.94 -29.39 -27.99
N GLU A 659 29.18 -29.65 -28.45
CA GLU A 659 30.40 -29.41 -27.66
C GLU A 659 30.62 -27.96 -27.29
N LYS A 660 30.26 -27.04 -28.19
CA LYS A 660 30.33 -25.61 -27.95
C LYS A 660 29.14 -25.05 -27.13
N GLY A 661 28.19 -25.90 -26.77
CA GLY A 661 27.02 -25.50 -25.99
C GLY A 661 25.99 -24.64 -26.75
N TYR A 662 25.99 -24.73 -28.10
CA TYR A 662 25.01 -24.04 -28.95
C TYR A 662 23.72 -24.86 -29.10
N SER A 663 23.78 -26.19 -28.92
CA SER A 663 22.63 -27.08 -29.04
C SER A 663 22.13 -27.55 -27.69
N GLU A 664 20.83 -27.90 -27.63
CA GLU A 664 20.23 -28.60 -26.52
C GLU A 664 20.94 -29.93 -26.22
N PRO A 665 20.81 -30.50 -25.00
CA PRO A 665 21.39 -31.79 -24.68
C PRO A 665 20.99 -32.90 -25.67
N ASP A 666 19.78 -32.86 -26.20
CA ASP A 666 19.30 -33.67 -27.33
C ASP A 666 19.19 -32.78 -28.58
N PRO A 667 20.13 -32.87 -29.53
CA PRO A 667 20.14 -32.02 -30.72
C PRO A 667 18.94 -32.21 -31.64
N ARG A 668 18.19 -33.31 -31.48
CA ARG A 668 16.93 -33.55 -32.24
C ARG A 668 15.91 -32.42 -31.98
N ILE A 669 15.92 -31.82 -30.82
CA ILE A 669 15.04 -30.68 -30.46
C ILE A 669 15.33 -29.53 -31.41
N ASP A 670 16.61 -29.16 -31.58
CA ASP A 670 17.03 -28.07 -32.48
C ASP A 670 16.76 -28.43 -33.94
N LEU A 671 17.14 -29.65 -34.35
CA LEU A 671 17.01 -30.13 -35.75
C LEU A 671 15.55 -30.33 -36.20
N SER A 672 14.61 -30.51 -35.27
CA SER A 672 13.18 -30.56 -35.56
C SER A 672 12.57 -29.23 -35.97
N GLY A 673 13.29 -28.14 -35.76
CA GLY A 673 12.81 -26.78 -36.05
C GLY A 673 11.65 -26.28 -35.16
N MET A 674 11.25 -27.04 -34.14
CA MET A 674 10.09 -26.72 -33.30
C MET A 674 10.22 -25.37 -32.58
N ASP A 675 11.43 -25.00 -32.12
CA ASP A 675 11.66 -23.66 -31.50
C ASP A 675 11.50 -22.55 -32.55
N VAL A 676 11.94 -22.76 -33.78
CA VAL A 676 11.76 -21.80 -34.88
C VAL A 676 10.28 -21.68 -35.27
N ILE A 677 9.54 -22.79 -35.30
CA ILE A 677 8.08 -22.77 -35.54
C ILE A 677 7.35 -21.96 -34.46
N ARG A 678 7.62 -22.19 -33.18
CA ARG A 678 7.04 -21.40 -32.08
C ARG A 678 7.34 -19.93 -32.19
N LYS A 679 8.58 -19.59 -32.54
CA LYS A 679 8.99 -18.17 -32.74
C LYS A 679 8.26 -17.57 -33.93
N LEU A 680 8.13 -18.27 -35.04
CA LEU A 680 7.39 -17.80 -36.22
C LEU A 680 5.90 -17.57 -35.91
N VAL A 681 5.26 -18.49 -35.18
CA VAL A 681 3.87 -18.34 -34.73
C VAL A 681 3.70 -17.08 -33.90
N ILE A 682 4.61 -16.83 -32.93
CA ILE A 682 4.58 -15.61 -32.11
C ILE A 682 4.70 -14.35 -32.99
N LEU A 683 5.68 -14.32 -33.91
CA LEU A 683 5.86 -13.15 -34.81
C LEU A 683 4.65 -12.93 -35.70
N SER A 684 4.07 -14.01 -36.24
CA SER A 684 2.91 -13.95 -37.11
C SER A 684 1.68 -13.39 -36.38
N ARG A 685 1.46 -13.83 -35.16
CA ARG A 685 0.37 -13.31 -34.29
C ARG A 685 0.55 -11.83 -33.96
N GLU A 686 1.77 -11.43 -33.59
CA GLU A 686 2.07 -10.03 -33.33
C GLU A 686 1.99 -9.17 -34.61
N ALA A 687 2.28 -9.76 -35.77
CA ALA A 687 2.04 -9.13 -37.09
C ALA A 687 0.55 -9.04 -37.47
N GLY A 688 -0.35 -9.67 -36.72
CA GLY A 688 -1.82 -9.58 -36.91
C GLY A 688 -2.45 -10.73 -37.64
N TYR A 689 -1.73 -11.81 -37.85
CA TYR A 689 -2.23 -13.02 -38.52
C TYR A 689 -2.62 -14.09 -37.51
N ARG A 690 -3.75 -14.75 -37.71
CA ARG A 690 -4.14 -15.93 -36.93
C ARG A 690 -3.40 -17.15 -37.48
N VAL A 691 -2.48 -17.66 -36.72
CA VAL A 691 -1.62 -18.79 -37.09
C VAL A 691 -1.51 -19.74 -35.90
N GLU A 692 -1.67 -21.04 -36.16
CA GLU A 692 -1.38 -22.16 -35.24
C GLU A 692 -0.06 -22.82 -35.59
N GLN A 693 0.49 -23.65 -34.69
CA GLN A 693 1.74 -24.37 -34.97
C GLN A 693 1.57 -25.39 -36.07
N GLU A 694 0.38 -25.92 -36.22
CA GLU A 694 -0.03 -26.90 -37.25
C GLU A 694 -0.14 -26.29 -38.66
N ASP A 695 -0.42 -24.95 -38.73
CA ASP A 695 -0.52 -24.22 -40.00
C ASP A 695 0.83 -23.95 -40.65
N VAL A 696 1.94 -24.15 -39.91
CA VAL A 696 3.28 -23.89 -40.43
C VAL A 696 3.73 -25.03 -41.32
N GLU A 697 3.94 -24.73 -42.61
CA GLU A 697 4.49 -25.67 -43.59
C GLU A 697 5.95 -25.98 -43.25
N LYS A 698 6.28 -27.28 -43.14
CA LYS A 698 7.59 -27.77 -42.66
C LYS A 698 8.39 -28.38 -43.77
N HIS A 699 9.46 -27.72 -44.21
CA HIS A 699 10.43 -28.23 -45.15
C HIS A 699 11.70 -28.63 -44.40
N LEU A 700 11.60 -29.70 -43.59
CA LEU A 700 12.71 -30.15 -42.75
C LEU A 700 13.77 -30.85 -43.61
N PHE A 701 15.01 -30.71 -43.16
CA PHE A 701 16.19 -31.23 -43.86
C PHE A 701 16.70 -32.54 -43.27
N VAL A 702 16.17 -32.97 -42.09
CA VAL A 702 16.41 -34.26 -41.48
C VAL A 702 15.11 -35.08 -41.57
N PRO A 703 15.13 -36.30 -42.14
CA PRO A 703 13.91 -37.14 -42.22
C PRO A 703 13.35 -37.51 -40.85
N ASP A 704 12.02 -37.66 -40.75
CA ASP A 704 11.32 -38.01 -39.51
C ASP A 704 11.79 -39.27 -38.82
N SER A 705 12.34 -40.24 -39.59
CA SER A 705 12.88 -41.48 -39.09
C SER A 705 14.07 -41.31 -38.14
N TYR A 706 14.79 -40.19 -38.24
CA TYR A 706 15.95 -39.86 -37.39
C TYR A 706 15.53 -39.34 -36.01
N PHE A 707 14.31 -38.85 -35.85
CA PHE A 707 13.81 -38.36 -34.57
C PHE A 707 13.25 -39.46 -33.67
N LYS A 708 13.16 -40.71 -34.15
CA LYS A 708 12.66 -41.87 -33.41
C LYS A 708 13.80 -42.66 -32.76
N GLY A 709 13.52 -43.34 -31.66
CA GLY A 709 14.49 -44.14 -30.92
C GLY A 709 15.29 -43.36 -29.87
N SER A 710 16.36 -43.99 -29.36
CA SER A 710 17.24 -43.34 -28.36
C SER A 710 18.12 -42.26 -28.97
N ILE A 711 18.70 -41.41 -28.12
CA ILE A 711 19.69 -40.42 -28.55
C ILE A 711 20.96 -41.08 -29.11
N ASP A 712 21.33 -42.24 -28.59
CA ASP A 712 22.47 -43.01 -29.08
C ASP A 712 22.21 -43.58 -30.50
N ASP A 713 20.99 -44.02 -30.79
CA ASP A 713 20.60 -44.46 -32.13
C ASP A 713 20.66 -43.30 -33.13
N PHE A 714 20.24 -42.11 -32.69
CA PHE A 714 20.35 -40.89 -33.50
C PHE A 714 21.81 -40.61 -33.89
N TRP A 715 22.73 -40.61 -32.91
CA TRP A 715 24.15 -40.34 -33.18
C TRP A 715 24.81 -41.41 -34.10
N LYS A 716 24.36 -42.65 -34.05
CA LYS A 716 24.83 -43.71 -34.94
C LYS A 716 24.35 -43.54 -36.38
N LYS A 717 23.11 -43.07 -36.56
CA LYS A 717 22.49 -42.89 -37.88
C LYS A 717 22.85 -41.56 -38.55
N LEU A 718 23.13 -40.52 -37.80
CA LEU A 718 23.35 -39.15 -38.29
C LEU A 718 24.39 -39.10 -39.45
N PRO A 719 25.54 -39.83 -39.41
CA PRO A 719 26.52 -39.87 -40.49
C PRO A 719 25.98 -40.38 -41.84
N GLU A 720 24.87 -41.14 -41.85
CA GLU A 720 24.24 -41.57 -43.10
C GLU A 720 23.78 -40.40 -43.97
N LEU A 721 23.52 -39.25 -43.40
CA LEU A 721 23.12 -38.04 -44.10
C LEU A 721 24.30 -37.25 -44.72
N ASP A 722 25.53 -37.54 -44.31
CA ASP A 722 26.70 -36.72 -44.68
C ASP A 722 26.94 -36.72 -46.21
N ALA A 723 26.77 -37.84 -46.91
CA ALA A 723 26.94 -37.93 -48.34
C ALA A 723 25.92 -37.11 -49.14
N ASP A 724 24.65 -37.11 -48.70
CA ASP A 724 23.57 -36.31 -49.30
C ASP A 724 23.79 -34.81 -49.07
N PHE A 725 24.14 -34.43 -47.84
CA PHE A 725 24.48 -33.05 -47.54
C PHE A 725 25.68 -32.54 -48.30
N GLU A 726 26.75 -33.32 -48.46
CA GLU A 726 27.91 -32.93 -49.21
C GLU A 726 27.62 -32.76 -50.71
N ALA A 727 26.80 -33.68 -51.30
CA ALA A 727 26.38 -33.55 -52.69
C ALA A 727 25.59 -32.25 -52.94
N LYS A 728 24.61 -31.93 -52.05
CA LYS A 728 23.81 -30.73 -52.12
C LYS A 728 24.66 -29.48 -51.85
N ARG A 729 25.62 -29.55 -50.92
CA ARG A 729 26.52 -28.44 -50.60
C ARG A 729 27.36 -28.06 -51.82
N LYS A 730 27.96 -29.04 -52.52
CA LYS A 730 28.69 -28.78 -53.72
C LYS A 730 27.87 -28.05 -54.78
N THR A 731 26.62 -28.39 -54.94
CA THR A 731 25.71 -27.75 -55.91
C THR A 731 25.53 -26.25 -55.56
N ILE A 732 25.20 -25.94 -54.29
CA ILE A 732 24.99 -24.56 -53.90
C ILE A 732 26.28 -23.72 -53.87
N ASP A 733 27.43 -24.32 -53.59
CA ASP A 733 28.73 -23.64 -53.66
C ASP A 733 29.09 -23.22 -55.11
N LEU A 734 28.77 -24.06 -56.11
CA LEU A 734 28.92 -23.73 -57.54
C LEU A 734 28.04 -22.54 -57.95
N GLU A 735 26.89 -22.37 -57.27
CA GLU A 735 25.97 -21.24 -57.46
C GLU A 735 26.35 -20.03 -56.57
N HIS A 736 27.44 -20.04 -55.82
CA HIS A 736 27.85 -19.04 -54.86
C HIS A 736 26.78 -18.77 -53.79
N LYS A 737 25.98 -19.80 -53.36
CA LYS A 737 24.93 -19.71 -52.38
C LYS A 737 25.36 -20.29 -51.04
N ARG A 738 24.66 -19.95 -49.97
CA ARG A 738 24.81 -20.51 -48.62
C ARG A 738 23.50 -20.99 -48.03
N TRP A 739 23.55 -22.04 -47.25
CA TRP A 739 22.35 -22.55 -46.57
C TRP A 739 21.98 -21.67 -45.37
N ARG A 740 20.68 -21.43 -45.27
CA ARG A 740 20.07 -20.85 -44.10
C ARG A 740 18.76 -21.55 -43.78
N PHE A 741 18.50 -21.83 -42.49
CA PHE A 741 17.19 -22.32 -42.06
C PHE A 741 16.28 -21.11 -41.79
N VAL A 742 15.37 -20.88 -42.70
CA VAL A 742 14.55 -19.65 -42.78
C VAL A 742 13.14 -19.92 -42.32
N ALA A 743 12.63 -19.04 -41.43
CA ALA A 743 11.22 -18.93 -41.12
C ALA A 743 10.61 -17.81 -41.94
N THR A 744 9.50 -18.07 -42.60
CA THR A 744 8.83 -17.15 -43.53
C THR A 744 7.36 -17.01 -43.17
N LEU A 745 6.89 -15.75 -43.04
CA LEU A 745 5.49 -15.35 -43.11
C LEU A 745 5.33 -14.50 -44.37
N ASP A 746 4.42 -14.88 -45.26
CA ASP A 746 4.13 -14.12 -46.46
C ASP A 746 2.61 -14.10 -46.75
N GLY A 747 1.98 -12.92 -46.64
CA GLY A 747 0.54 -12.74 -46.86
C GLY A 747 -0.31 -13.68 -45.98
N GLY A 748 0.15 -14.06 -44.78
CA GLY A 748 -0.54 -14.96 -43.89
C GLY A 748 -0.16 -16.45 -44.01
N LYS A 749 0.60 -16.85 -45.02
CA LYS A 749 1.15 -18.19 -45.14
C LYS A 749 2.47 -18.28 -44.39
N THR A 750 2.65 -19.36 -43.66
CA THR A 750 3.84 -19.56 -42.83
C THR A 750 4.57 -20.82 -43.23
N SER A 751 5.89 -20.77 -43.31
CA SER A 751 6.75 -21.93 -43.60
C SER A 751 8.09 -21.84 -42.87
N VAL A 752 8.68 -22.97 -42.61
CA VAL A 752 10.07 -23.09 -42.13
C VAL A 752 10.83 -24.10 -43.00
N GLY A 753 12.05 -23.80 -43.36
CA GLY A 753 12.82 -24.72 -44.16
C GLY A 753 14.25 -24.26 -44.47
N LEU A 754 15.04 -25.23 -44.96
CA LEU A 754 16.40 -24.96 -45.41
C LEU A 754 16.38 -24.30 -46.81
N GLN A 755 16.92 -23.12 -46.92
CA GLN A 755 16.98 -22.34 -48.17
C GLN A 755 18.43 -22.05 -48.58
N ALA A 756 18.72 -22.04 -49.88
CA ALA A 756 19.99 -21.57 -50.44
C ALA A 756 19.89 -20.12 -50.83
N VAL A 757 20.60 -19.24 -50.12
CA VAL A 757 20.59 -17.78 -50.32
C VAL A 757 21.82 -17.31 -51.06
N GLY A 758 21.67 -16.43 -52.06
CA GLY A 758 22.77 -15.84 -52.85
C GLY A 758 23.42 -14.62 -52.17
N PRO A 759 24.52 -14.10 -52.75
CA PRO A 759 25.30 -13.00 -52.19
C PRO A 759 24.50 -11.70 -51.96
N GLU A 760 23.48 -11.49 -52.77
CA GLU A 760 22.58 -10.30 -52.69
C GLU A 760 21.67 -10.34 -51.46
N HIS A 761 21.44 -11.52 -50.89
CA HIS A 761 20.46 -11.69 -49.82
C HIS A 761 21.11 -11.31 -48.47
N PRO A 762 20.44 -10.53 -47.62
CA PRO A 762 20.94 -10.10 -46.32
C PRO A 762 21.42 -11.26 -45.40
N PHE A 763 20.85 -12.46 -45.58
CA PHE A 763 21.23 -13.63 -44.80
C PHE A 763 22.56 -14.27 -45.23
N TYR A 764 23.08 -13.91 -46.38
CA TYR A 764 24.30 -14.55 -46.93
C TYR A 764 25.49 -14.43 -45.98
N ASN A 765 25.70 -13.24 -45.44
CA ASN A 765 26.82 -12.93 -44.55
C ASN A 765 26.50 -13.09 -43.05
N LEU A 766 25.43 -13.78 -42.71
CA LEU A 766 25.07 -14.02 -41.32
C LEU A 766 26.03 -15.05 -40.68
N GLU A 767 26.92 -14.58 -39.82
CA GLU A 767 27.99 -15.37 -39.19
C GLU A 767 27.56 -15.90 -37.80
N GLY A 768 28.28 -16.98 -37.39
CA GLY A 768 28.19 -17.54 -36.04
C GLY A 768 26.79 -18.08 -35.69
N SER A 769 26.33 -17.68 -34.50
CA SER A 769 24.99 -18.05 -33.95
C SER A 769 24.02 -16.87 -33.94
N ASN A 770 24.25 -15.82 -34.74
CA ASN A 770 23.40 -14.64 -34.80
C ASN A 770 22.03 -14.94 -35.40
N ASN A 771 21.05 -14.19 -34.95
CA ASN A 771 19.71 -14.14 -35.56
C ASN A 771 19.57 -12.89 -36.41
N ILE A 772 18.72 -12.98 -37.43
CA ILE A 772 18.36 -11.87 -38.30
C ILE A 772 16.88 -11.96 -38.65
N VAL A 773 16.19 -10.84 -38.64
CA VAL A 773 14.78 -10.71 -39.04
C VAL A 773 14.66 -9.58 -40.05
N LEU A 774 14.03 -9.85 -41.18
CA LEU A 774 13.61 -8.85 -42.18
C LEU A 774 12.10 -8.66 -42.08
N LEU A 775 11.70 -7.39 -41.96
CA LEU A 775 10.29 -7.00 -41.91
C LEU A 775 9.97 -6.20 -43.17
N THR A 776 9.22 -6.79 -44.09
CA THR A 776 8.63 -6.08 -45.23
C THR A 776 7.25 -5.59 -44.86
N THR A 777 7.04 -4.28 -44.93
CA THR A 777 5.76 -3.68 -44.57
C THR A 777 5.23 -2.83 -45.71
N GLU A 778 4.04 -2.20 -45.59
CA GLU A 778 3.54 -1.28 -46.61
C GLU A 778 4.46 -0.08 -46.77
N ARG A 779 5.08 0.42 -45.68
CA ARG A 779 6.04 1.55 -45.66
C ARG A 779 7.44 1.14 -46.12
N TYR A 780 7.89 -0.02 -45.71
CA TYR A 780 9.25 -0.54 -45.98
C TYR A 780 9.18 -1.72 -46.96
N LYS A 781 8.58 -1.47 -48.14
CA LYS A 781 8.35 -2.49 -49.15
C LYS A 781 9.59 -2.71 -50.01
N GLU A 782 10.22 -1.66 -50.49
CA GLU A 782 11.41 -1.72 -51.34
C GLU A 782 12.70 -2.03 -50.56
N TYR A 783 12.78 -1.48 -49.35
CA TYR A 783 13.90 -1.64 -48.43
C TYR A 783 13.37 -2.19 -47.09
N PRO A 784 13.31 -3.54 -46.94
CA PRO A 784 12.83 -4.16 -45.72
C PRO A 784 13.63 -3.73 -44.49
N MET A 785 12.96 -3.52 -43.37
CA MET A 785 13.64 -3.24 -42.11
C MET A 785 14.38 -4.48 -41.63
N MET A 786 15.65 -4.34 -41.22
CA MET A 786 16.50 -5.44 -40.79
C MET A 786 16.88 -5.28 -39.32
N ILE A 787 16.68 -6.34 -38.49
CA ILE A 787 17.09 -6.45 -37.11
C ILE A 787 18.03 -7.64 -36.98
N GLN A 788 19.30 -7.43 -36.59
CA GLN A 788 20.32 -8.47 -36.50
C GLN A 788 21.10 -8.37 -35.19
N GLY A 789 21.46 -9.51 -34.62
CA GLY A 789 22.33 -9.60 -33.44
C GLY A 789 22.30 -10.96 -32.76
N TYR A 790 22.79 -11.02 -31.52
CA TYR A 790 22.77 -12.25 -30.75
C TYR A 790 21.34 -12.71 -30.45
N GLY A 791 20.97 -13.91 -30.95
CA GLY A 791 19.64 -14.48 -30.77
C GLY A 791 19.51 -15.42 -29.57
N ALA A 792 20.57 -15.59 -28.77
CA ALA A 792 20.63 -16.42 -27.57
C ALA A 792 21.69 -15.89 -26.60
N GLY A 793 21.63 -16.35 -25.37
CA GLY A 793 22.59 -16.03 -24.31
C GLY A 793 21.88 -15.55 -23.05
N ALA A 794 22.28 -16.09 -21.90
CA ALA A 794 21.64 -15.80 -20.62
C ALA A 794 21.61 -14.32 -20.25
N SER A 795 22.75 -13.64 -20.44
CA SER A 795 22.87 -12.21 -20.11
C SER A 795 22.05 -11.32 -21.04
N VAL A 796 22.01 -11.64 -22.34
CA VAL A 796 21.26 -10.91 -23.36
C VAL A 796 19.75 -11.12 -23.16
N THR A 797 19.31 -12.36 -22.88
CA THR A 797 17.91 -12.65 -22.58
C THR A 797 17.47 -11.95 -21.28
N ALA A 798 18.29 -12.01 -20.22
CA ALA A 798 18.01 -11.30 -18.99
C ALA A 798 17.89 -9.78 -19.21
N ALA A 799 18.75 -9.19 -20.06
CA ALA A 799 18.66 -7.78 -20.42
C ALA A 799 17.36 -7.44 -21.18
N GLY A 800 16.88 -8.34 -22.04
CA GLY A 800 15.59 -8.19 -22.72
C GLY A 800 14.40 -8.25 -21.74
N VAL A 801 14.44 -9.16 -20.77
CA VAL A 801 13.45 -9.21 -19.67
C VAL A 801 13.50 -7.92 -18.86
N PHE A 802 14.70 -7.44 -18.54
CA PHE A 802 14.91 -6.19 -17.82
C PHE A 802 14.35 -4.99 -18.62
N ALA A 803 14.57 -4.93 -19.94
CA ALA A 803 14.01 -3.90 -20.80
C ALA A 803 12.46 -3.90 -20.78
N ASN A 804 11.84 -5.09 -20.75
CA ASN A 804 10.41 -5.22 -20.59
C ASN A 804 9.92 -4.68 -19.22
N ILE A 805 10.67 -4.91 -18.14
CA ILE A 805 10.38 -4.31 -16.82
C ILE A 805 10.44 -2.79 -16.92
N MET A 806 11.48 -2.26 -17.55
CA MET A 806 11.64 -0.81 -17.73
C MET A 806 10.51 -0.20 -18.58
N SER A 807 10.00 -0.93 -19.59
CA SER A 807 8.87 -0.44 -20.40
C SER A 807 7.59 -0.23 -19.58
N ILE A 808 7.35 -1.05 -18.52
CA ILE A 808 6.23 -0.85 -17.59
C ILE A 808 6.44 0.42 -16.75
N ALA A 809 7.67 0.72 -16.37
CA ALA A 809 7.99 1.93 -15.61
C ALA A 809 7.70 3.22 -16.41
N ASN A 810 7.79 3.17 -17.73
CA ASN A 810 7.62 4.32 -18.62
C ASN A 810 6.16 4.53 -19.11
N ILE A 811 5.25 3.62 -18.75
CA ILE A 811 3.81 3.75 -19.02
C ILE A 811 3.13 4.47 -17.81
#